data_577095ebd0c493d44639728eeefd9472
#
_entry.id   577095ebd0c493d44639728eeefd9472
#
_cell.length_a   1.000
_cell.length_b   1.000
_cell.length_c   1.000
_cell.angle_alpha   90.00
_cell.angle_beta   90.00
_cell.angle_gamma   90.00
#
_symmetry.space_group_name_H-M   'P 1'
#
loop_
_entity.id
_entity.type
_entity.pdbx_description
1 polymer ?
#
loop_
_entity_poly.entity_id
_entity_poly.type
_entity_poly.pdbx_seq_one_letter_code
_entity_poly.pdbx_strand_id
1 'polypeptide(L)'
;MVLTRFCAILAVAATTADVLGAVRIVPKAPGGAFVVGESVSFDVEGANVGDTWRIKSWSGSVIRTDTFGSEPDLDVGPLPIGYYWIDSHSNGVATANRAAFAVVVDPAKRPRPDIRSVYGVDAAFSWCCGSWAFNCPWFKGDTTEVVLRLMRLAGVSHVRERMSWEESNPKSGVYTYGRYLANARRLRENGFFVSGMIDNAPKFANRLERLPSDLVALYRFCRKTGETFRGLMDDFEFWNEPDIGAAPEPVWDYMSAMKAAYLGFKDGSPEMKVAPGAMCQYLRGNYERLEYANGLGDYSDVFNLHTYTPLSQYPVQQGDIRKCLTMNGVAGRPVWVTESGTDSEGDAMSDGVIHGRKAHTPEQEMLVAEFFAKSCILFAQEGVSRNYCFIFTAYNERGGRKDWGFLRADGTVKPSYSVLATQTQILGEKRLLGEKKLGDGLRAFLYEGSDDQQTLVLWTVSELELSRDRVTLGPLGVRKVALPATGMVCLSDMCGSARDVPSQGGRVEVDASRYPVYVSGRLGMTCDITAKDAGEIPVRRVDPTFDSRIVVRVDLDREDFKIADRKCRADLQTERGRMKLHVWNLDEKSKRGRLVVAGGVLEGLPAEWELPAMGEVSKDVSFAPLEGGPYVSELRIGGEFEGRRISEWVAPVYMRGRFLASCHRIPLSSNETANWTRNDSADNFSVVSGKEGDVMFTVSWLSEKDRWFYPTYRLSPKERELIATADSLEFEVRTDQDKVENDFKCQLVYILYEHSDPATIVYQAPLAKWERRSIELADLRRPGDAIVGLRIGCNPKGKRLEFSLRNVQLLTASRENVKVQ
;
A
#
# COMPACT_ATOMS: atom_id res chain seq x y z
N MET A 1 -2.15 23.41 6.09
CA MET A 1 -1.34 24.12 7.09
C MET A 1 -0.94 23.23 8.27
N VAL A 2 -0.87 21.92 8.10
CA VAL A 2 -0.52 20.94 9.15
C VAL A 2 0.77 20.14 8.81
N LEU A 3 1.21 20.10 7.57
CA LEU A 3 2.47 19.42 7.18
C LEU A 3 3.73 20.31 7.29
N THR A 4 3.59 21.62 7.54
CA THR A 4 4.73 22.54 7.67
C THR A 4 5.21 22.72 9.13
N ARG A 5 4.68 21.98 10.09
CA ARG A 5 5.09 22.06 11.50
C ARG A 5 5.86 20.86 12.05
N PHE A 6 6.23 19.89 11.22
CA PHE A 6 7.05 18.75 11.65
C PHE A 6 8.56 18.89 11.33
N CYS A 7 8.98 19.99 10.74
CA CYS A 7 10.41 20.27 10.48
C CYS A 7 11.11 21.08 11.57
N ALA A 8 10.49 21.28 12.73
CA ALA A 8 11.13 21.99 13.84
C ALA A 8 11.00 21.18 15.13
N ILE A 9 11.67 20.03 15.19
CA ILE A 9 11.89 19.35 16.47
C ILE A 9 13.34 18.96 16.58
N LEU A 10 13.99 19.70 17.47
CA LEU A 10 15.12 19.34 18.32
C LEU A 10 16.35 18.73 17.63
N ALA A 11 17.28 19.62 17.34
CA ALA A 11 18.67 19.35 17.72
C ALA A 11 18.71 19.18 19.26
N VAL A 12 18.25 18.05 19.76
CA VAL A 12 18.68 17.59 21.07
C VAL A 12 20.10 17.13 20.86
N ALA A 13 21.04 17.89 21.41
CA ALA A 13 22.39 17.45 21.61
C ALA A 13 22.29 16.08 22.30
N ALA A 14 22.52 15.02 21.52
CA ALA A 14 22.80 13.73 22.07
C ALA A 14 24.08 13.89 22.88
N THR A 15 23.93 14.03 24.17
CA THR A 15 25.04 13.69 25.07
C THR A 15 25.32 12.24 24.82
N THR A 16 26.32 11.99 24.01
CA THR A 16 27.00 10.70 23.92
C THR A 16 27.44 10.37 25.32
N ALA A 17 26.68 9.51 25.99
CA ALA A 17 27.27 8.70 27.04
C ALA A 17 28.23 7.77 26.29
N ASP A 18 29.48 8.16 26.19
CA ASP A 18 30.59 7.31 25.83
C ASP A 18 30.58 6.15 26.82
N VAL A 19 30.00 5.02 26.41
CA VAL A 19 30.27 3.74 27.02
C VAL A 19 31.71 3.41 26.62
N LEU A 20 32.64 3.83 27.47
CA LEU A 20 34.06 3.50 27.39
C LEU A 20 34.16 1.97 27.25
N GLY A 21 34.55 1.47 26.06
CA GLY A 21 34.90 0.09 25.82
C GLY A 21 34.13 -0.71 24.77
N ALA A 22 33.19 -0.16 24.06
CA ALA A 22 32.48 -0.89 23.00
C ALA A 22 33.28 -0.85 21.69
N VAL A 23 33.68 -2.03 21.19
CA VAL A 23 34.30 -2.16 19.86
C VAL A 23 33.28 -1.74 18.79
N ARG A 24 33.68 -0.81 17.93
CA ARG A 24 32.88 -0.37 16.78
C ARG A 24 33.51 -0.91 15.50
N ILE A 25 32.72 -1.60 14.70
CA ILE A 25 33.10 -2.15 13.38
C ILE A 25 32.22 -1.52 12.32
N VAL A 26 32.83 -0.88 11.32
CA VAL A 26 32.10 -0.18 10.23
C VAL A 26 32.63 -0.68 8.89
N PRO A 27 31.77 -1.25 8.03
CA PRO A 27 32.19 -1.65 6.68
C PRO A 27 32.71 -0.44 5.88
N LYS A 28 33.83 -0.60 5.16
CA LYS A 28 34.37 0.48 4.30
C LYS A 28 33.57 0.70 3.05
N ALA A 29 32.95 -0.36 2.52
CA ALA A 29 32.05 -0.22 1.39
C ALA A 29 30.75 0.50 1.80
N PRO A 30 30.29 1.53 1.03
CA PRO A 30 29.05 2.23 1.32
C PRO A 30 27.85 1.29 1.46
N GLY A 31 27.08 1.45 2.55
CA GLY A 31 25.99 0.57 2.90
C GLY A 31 26.38 -0.83 3.40
N GLY A 32 27.65 -1.13 3.46
CA GLY A 32 28.13 -2.49 3.77
C GLY A 32 27.90 -3.47 2.61
N ALA A 33 27.81 -2.99 1.36
CA ALA A 33 27.63 -3.86 0.20
C ALA A 33 28.92 -3.93 -0.64
N PHE A 34 29.55 -5.10 -0.63
CA PHE A 34 30.78 -5.41 -1.38
C PHE A 34 30.46 -6.18 -2.67
N VAL A 35 31.34 -6.07 -3.65
CA VAL A 35 31.27 -6.86 -4.88
C VAL A 35 32.09 -8.13 -4.70
N VAL A 36 31.60 -9.26 -5.20
CA VAL A 36 32.34 -10.53 -5.13
C VAL A 36 33.71 -10.41 -5.81
N GLY A 37 34.75 -10.86 -5.13
CA GLY A 37 36.13 -10.74 -5.56
C GLY A 37 36.86 -9.50 -5.02
N GLU A 38 36.15 -8.51 -4.51
CA GLU A 38 36.74 -7.40 -3.76
C GLU A 38 37.10 -7.86 -2.35
N SER A 39 38.12 -7.22 -1.74
CA SER A 39 38.45 -7.44 -0.36
C SER A 39 37.39 -6.82 0.56
N VAL A 40 36.86 -7.60 1.49
CA VAL A 40 35.91 -7.12 2.52
C VAL A 40 36.73 -6.50 3.66
N SER A 41 36.51 -5.23 3.92
CA SER A 41 37.27 -4.45 4.86
C SER A 41 36.41 -3.54 5.73
N PHE A 42 36.91 -3.25 6.94
CA PHE A 42 36.21 -2.49 7.97
C PHE A 42 37.14 -1.49 8.65
N ASP A 43 36.58 -0.37 9.05
CA ASP A 43 37.15 0.51 10.05
C ASP A 43 36.79 -0.03 11.45
N VAL A 44 37.79 -0.14 12.35
CA VAL A 44 37.62 -0.70 13.68
C VAL A 44 38.07 0.29 14.71
N GLU A 45 37.22 0.60 15.68
CA GLU A 45 37.52 1.48 16.80
C GLU A 45 37.32 0.73 18.13
N GLY A 46 38.18 0.90 19.08
CA GLY A 46 38.06 0.38 20.48
C GLY A 46 38.34 -1.13 20.65
N ALA A 47 38.79 -1.86 19.61
CA ALA A 47 39.25 -3.22 19.77
C ALA A 47 40.65 -3.26 20.38
N ASN A 48 40.92 -4.24 21.25
CA ASN A 48 42.25 -4.51 21.75
C ASN A 48 42.96 -5.52 20.87
N VAL A 49 44.30 -5.41 20.79
CA VAL A 49 45.13 -6.42 20.14
C VAL A 49 44.91 -7.76 20.81
N GLY A 50 44.54 -8.79 20.03
CA GLY A 50 44.24 -10.13 20.53
C GLY A 50 42.79 -10.40 20.87
N ASP A 51 41.89 -9.38 20.91
CA ASP A 51 40.48 -9.62 20.88
C ASP A 51 40.11 -10.38 19.59
N THR A 52 39.10 -11.23 19.63
CA THR A 52 38.71 -12.04 18.47
C THR A 52 37.53 -11.44 17.73
N TRP A 53 37.49 -11.60 16.41
CA TRP A 53 36.33 -11.35 15.59
C TRP A 53 35.86 -12.62 14.89
N ARG A 54 34.53 -12.67 14.58
CA ARG A 54 33.93 -13.79 13.88
C ARG A 54 32.99 -13.29 12.78
N ILE A 55 33.18 -13.83 11.59
CA ILE A 55 32.21 -13.65 10.49
C ILE A 55 31.29 -14.84 10.48
N LYS A 56 29.96 -14.55 10.51
CA LYS A 56 28.92 -15.56 10.41
C LYS A 56 28.07 -15.29 9.18
N SER A 57 27.61 -16.34 8.52
CA SER A 57 26.59 -16.25 7.50
C SER A 57 25.24 -15.88 8.11
N TRP A 58 24.28 -15.51 7.28
CA TRP A 58 22.90 -15.26 7.71
C TRP A 58 22.26 -16.45 8.45
N SER A 59 22.69 -17.68 8.16
CA SER A 59 22.23 -18.90 8.83
C SER A 59 22.92 -19.16 10.19
N GLY A 60 23.85 -18.30 10.59
CA GLY A 60 24.61 -18.43 11.85
C GLY A 60 25.88 -19.27 11.75
N SER A 61 26.20 -19.87 10.60
CA SER A 61 27.43 -20.63 10.41
C SER A 61 28.66 -19.72 10.47
N VAL A 62 29.65 -20.09 11.28
CA VAL A 62 30.92 -19.36 11.36
C VAL A 62 31.72 -19.61 10.07
N ILE A 63 32.02 -18.55 9.34
CA ILE A 63 32.77 -18.59 8.07
C ILE A 63 34.25 -18.35 8.30
N ARG A 64 34.56 -17.42 9.23
CA ARG A 64 35.96 -17.08 9.57
C ARG A 64 36.06 -16.60 11.02
N THR A 65 37.14 -16.87 11.66
CA THR A 65 37.52 -16.36 12.99
C THR A 65 38.98 -15.99 12.96
N ASP A 66 39.31 -14.81 13.52
CA ASP A 66 40.69 -14.39 13.70
C ASP A 66 40.79 -13.34 14.85
N THR A 67 41.93 -12.73 15.06
CA THR A 67 42.17 -11.73 16.07
C THR A 67 42.40 -10.35 15.48
N PHE A 68 42.06 -9.29 16.25
CA PHE A 68 42.38 -7.93 15.85
C PHE A 68 43.89 -7.68 16.03
N GLY A 69 44.50 -7.07 15.02
CA GLY A 69 45.88 -6.57 15.07
C GLY A 69 45.99 -5.20 15.70
N SER A 70 47.13 -4.54 15.52
CA SER A 70 47.39 -3.18 15.99
C SER A 70 46.80 -2.08 15.08
N GLU A 71 46.43 -2.45 13.87
CA GLU A 71 45.92 -1.47 12.91
C GLU A 71 44.41 -1.22 13.13
N PRO A 72 43.95 0.03 12.88
CA PRO A 72 42.53 0.38 12.96
C PRO A 72 41.70 -0.19 11.80
N ASP A 73 42.35 -0.72 10.79
CA ASP A 73 41.75 -1.30 9.59
C ASP A 73 41.76 -2.82 9.69
N LEU A 74 40.61 -3.43 9.47
CA LEU A 74 40.47 -4.87 9.34
C LEU A 74 40.21 -5.25 7.90
N ASP A 75 41.12 -5.95 7.27
CA ASP A 75 40.94 -6.54 5.96
C ASP A 75 40.79 -8.05 6.09
N VAL A 76 39.63 -8.59 5.76
CA VAL A 76 39.33 -10.02 5.83
C VAL A 76 39.49 -10.72 4.48
N GLY A 77 39.89 -9.99 3.42
CA GLY A 77 39.98 -10.54 2.06
C GLY A 77 38.64 -10.83 1.43
N PRO A 78 38.64 -11.45 0.23
CA PRO A 78 37.42 -11.76 -0.49
C PRO A 78 36.56 -12.82 0.22
N LEU A 79 35.25 -12.64 0.17
CA LEU A 79 34.25 -13.61 0.62
C LEU A 79 33.29 -14.01 -0.53
N PRO A 80 32.69 -15.19 -0.46
CA PRO A 80 31.64 -15.59 -1.43
C PRO A 80 30.42 -14.69 -1.35
N ILE A 81 29.57 -14.76 -2.38
CA ILE A 81 28.25 -14.08 -2.36
C ILE A 81 27.45 -14.56 -1.16
N GLY A 82 26.80 -13.62 -0.46
CA GLY A 82 26.02 -13.94 0.73
C GLY A 82 25.73 -12.72 1.58
N TYR A 83 25.02 -12.95 2.68
CA TYR A 83 24.79 -11.98 3.72
C TYR A 83 25.48 -12.42 5.03
N TYR A 84 26.15 -11.49 5.67
CA TYR A 84 27.07 -11.79 6.76
C TYR A 84 26.93 -10.82 7.92
N TRP A 85 27.37 -11.31 9.09
CA TRP A 85 27.59 -10.53 10.30
C TRP A 85 29.02 -10.67 10.76
N ILE A 86 29.59 -9.60 11.25
CA ILE A 86 30.86 -9.64 11.97
C ILE A 86 30.65 -9.23 13.43
N ASP A 87 30.99 -10.09 14.36
CA ASP A 87 30.96 -9.86 15.82
C ASP A 87 32.36 -9.74 16.34
N SER A 88 32.53 -8.96 17.41
CA SER A 88 33.80 -8.96 18.21
C SER A 88 33.58 -9.62 19.56
N HIS A 89 34.68 -10.21 20.07
CA HIS A 89 34.69 -10.90 21.35
C HIS A 89 35.94 -10.49 22.13
N SER A 90 35.75 -10.04 23.35
CA SER A 90 36.84 -9.80 24.30
C SER A 90 36.79 -10.82 25.45
N ASN A 91 37.91 -11.49 25.72
CA ASN A 91 37.98 -12.58 26.70
C ASN A 91 36.89 -13.67 26.51
N GLY A 92 36.54 -13.96 25.26
CA GLY A 92 35.52 -14.95 24.89
C GLY A 92 34.07 -14.52 25.05
N VAL A 93 33.79 -13.30 25.51
CA VAL A 93 32.46 -12.71 25.64
C VAL A 93 32.19 -11.84 24.43
N ALA A 94 31.04 -12.03 23.78
CA ALA A 94 30.62 -11.20 22.66
C ALA A 94 30.43 -9.74 23.13
N THR A 95 31.03 -8.80 22.41
CA THR A 95 30.75 -7.37 22.62
C THR A 95 29.41 -7.01 22.01
N ALA A 96 28.77 -5.95 22.50
CA ALA A 96 27.41 -5.56 22.10
C ALA A 96 27.28 -5.16 20.62
N ASN A 97 28.38 -4.86 19.93
CA ASN A 97 28.36 -4.35 18.57
C ASN A 97 28.72 -5.43 17.54
N ARG A 98 27.87 -5.52 16.55
CA ARG A 98 28.10 -6.30 15.34
C ARG A 98 27.83 -5.43 14.13
N ALA A 99 28.52 -5.66 13.02
CA ALA A 99 28.24 -5.07 11.75
C ALA A 99 27.62 -6.11 10.81
N ALA A 100 26.67 -5.64 9.98
CA ALA A 100 26.09 -6.45 8.93
C ALA A 100 26.59 -5.98 7.57
N PHE A 101 26.78 -6.93 6.65
CA PHE A 101 27.21 -6.62 5.30
C PHE A 101 26.77 -7.69 4.30
N ALA A 102 26.75 -7.31 3.03
CA ALA A 102 26.47 -8.21 1.92
C ALA A 102 27.64 -8.29 0.96
N VAL A 103 27.83 -9.45 0.36
CA VAL A 103 28.66 -9.62 -0.84
C VAL A 103 27.73 -10.01 -1.98
N VAL A 104 27.75 -9.23 -3.05
CA VAL A 104 26.82 -9.38 -4.20
C VAL A 104 27.58 -9.48 -5.52
N VAL A 105 26.89 -9.90 -6.56
CA VAL A 105 27.47 -9.99 -7.92
C VAL A 105 27.81 -8.60 -8.46
N ASP A 106 28.88 -8.52 -9.27
CA ASP A 106 29.22 -7.33 -10.05
C ASP A 106 28.04 -6.90 -10.92
N PRO A 107 27.60 -5.64 -10.84
CA PRO A 107 26.51 -5.12 -11.68
C PRO A 107 26.69 -5.36 -13.17
N ALA A 108 27.93 -5.35 -13.66
CA ALA A 108 28.25 -5.61 -15.06
C ALA A 108 27.96 -7.06 -15.50
N LYS A 109 27.87 -7.96 -14.56
CA LYS A 109 27.53 -9.39 -14.80
C LYS A 109 26.07 -9.73 -14.53
N ARG A 110 25.25 -8.72 -14.22
CA ARG A 110 23.83 -8.92 -13.98
C ARG A 110 23.04 -8.92 -15.26
N PRO A 111 21.88 -9.62 -15.27
CA PRO A 111 20.88 -9.46 -16.31
C PRO A 111 20.50 -8.00 -16.54
N ARG A 112 20.16 -7.64 -17.77
CA ARG A 112 19.60 -6.32 -18.03
C ARG A 112 18.20 -6.22 -17.48
N PRO A 113 17.82 -5.11 -16.81
CA PRO A 113 16.47 -4.94 -16.30
C PRO A 113 15.42 -4.98 -17.41
N ASP A 114 14.30 -5.66 -17.15
CA ASP A 114 13.10 -5.63 -17.99
C ASP A 114 12.09 -4.68 -17.39
N ILE A 115 11.41 -3.88 -18.22
CA ILE A 115 10.37 -2.95 -17.76
C ILE A 115 9.15 -3.66 -17.14
N ARG A 116 8.94 -4.93 -17.44
CA ARG A 116 7.87 -5.77 -16.85
C ARG A 116 8.36 -6.58 -15.65
N SER A 117 9.52 -6.27 -15.13
CA SER A 117 10.07 -6.97 -13.98
C SER A 117 9.26 -6.67 -12.70
N VAL A 118 9.08 -7.68 -11.88
CA VAL A 118 8.50 -7.55 -10.53
C VAL A 118 9.53 -7.10 -9.47
N TYR A 119 10.73 -6.72 -9.89
CA TYR A 119 11.86 -6.32 -9.02
C TYR A 119 12.08 -4.81 -9.01
N GLY A 120 11.00 -4.05 -8.96
CA GLY A 120 11.02 -2.62 -8.73
C GLY A 120 11.04 -2.26 -7.25
N VAL A 121 11.38 -1.01 -6.96
CA VAL A 121 11.34 -0.45 -5.61
C VAL A 121 10.68 0.91 -5.58
N ASP A 122 9.88 1.20 -4.56
CA ASP A 122 9.58 2.58 -4.19
C ASP A 122 10.81 3.13 -3.49
N ALA A 123 11.51 4.04 -4.10
CA ALA A 123 12.69 4.66 -3.50
C ALA A 123 12.37 6.04 -2.92
N ALA A 124 11.28 6.66 -3.36
CA ALA A 124 10.98 8.06 -3.05
C ALA A 124 12.27 8.92 -3.11
N PHE A 125 13.05 8.70 -4.16
CA PHE A 125 14.45 9.08 -4.26
C PHE A 125 14.67 10.58 -4.05
N SER A 126 13.83 11.42 -4.66
CA SER A 126 13.88 12.87 -4.47
C SER A 126 13.43 13.34 -3.10
N TRP A 127 12.73 12.52 -2.34
CA TRP A 127 12.29 12.85 -0.98
C TRP A 127 13.21 12.27 0.09
N CYS A 128 13.65 11.03 -0.09
CA CYS A 128 14.47 10.32 0.89
C CYS A 128 15.96 10.61 0.76
N CYS A 129 16.46 10.82 -0.47
CA CYS A 129 17.86 11.14 -0.73
C CYS A 129 18.06 12.66 -0.67
N GLY A 130 18.80 13.13 0.33
CA GLY A 130 19.13 14.55 0.51
C GLY A 130 18.29 15.31 1.54
N SER A 131 17.07 14.87 1.88
CA SER A 131 16.25 15.49 2.92
C SER A 131 16.22 14.70 4.24
N TRP A 132 16.49 13.41 4.16
CA TRP A 132 16.57 12.53 5.32
C TRP A 132 18.04 12.21 5.53
N ALA A 133 18.69 12.95 6.41
CA ALA A 133 20.04 12.65 6.79
C ALA A 133 20.10 11.26 7.42
N PHE A 134 20.50 10.28 6.62
CA PHE A 134 21.08 9.08 7.18
C PHE A 134 22.34 9.52 7.93
N ASN A 135 22.28 9.51 9.23
CA ASN A 135 23.44 9.86 10.01
C ASN A 135 24.42 8.67 10.03
N CYS A 136 25.01 8.38 8.90
CA CYS A 136 25.98 7.31 8.77
C CYS A 136 27.30 7.83 8.16
N PRO A 137 28.42 7.13 8.38
CA PRO A 137 29.73 7.58 7.93
C PRO A 137 29.85 7.79 6.43
N TRP A 138 29.04 7.05 5.62
CA TRP A 138 29.09 7.11 4.16
C TRP A 138 28.25 8.23 3.57
N PHE A 139 27.28 8.73 4.31
CA PHE A 139 26.35 9.76 3.87
C PHE A 139 26.81 11.15 4.30
N LYS A 140 28.05 11.49 4.00
CA LYS A 140 28.55 12.86 4.13
C LYS A 140 28.25 13.62 2.85
N GLY A 141 27.22 14.44 2.86
CA GLY A 141 26.84 15.26 1.70
C GLY A 141 25.68 14.63 0.87
N ASP A 142 25.83 14.53 -0.43
CA ASP A 142 24.81 13.99 -1.34
C ASP A 142 24.73 12.46 -1.21
N THR A 143 23.65 11.97 -0.59
CA THR A 143 23.39 10.55 -0.38
C THR A 143 22.95 9.82 -1.66
N THR A 144 22.67 10.57 -2.72
CA THR A 144 22.10 10.09 -3.97
C THR A 144 22.96 9.02 -4.62
N GLU A 145 24.28 9.24 -4.70
CA GLU A 145 25.20 8.31 -5.36
C GLU A 145 25.33 6.97 -4.60
N VAL A 146 25.26 7.01 -3.27
CA VAL A 146 25.29 5.78 -2.47
C VAL A 146 24.03 4.94 -2.72
N VAL A 147 22.87 5.58 -2.72
CA VAL A 147 21.59 4.87 -2.97
C VAL A 147 21.54 4.34 -4.41
N LEU A 148 21.98 5.12 -5.40
CA LEU A 148 22.10 4.65 -6.79
C LEU A 148 23.00 3.42 -6.88
N ARG A 149 24.20 3.48 -6.25
CA ARG A 149 25.11 2.33 -6.21
C ARG A 149 24.44 1.10 -5.61
N LEU A 150 23.78 1.26 -4.48
CA LEU A 150 23.10 0.15 -3.80
C LEU A 150 21.96 -0.43 -4.65
N MET A 151 21.14 0.40 -5.31
CA MET A 151 20.09 -0.08 -6.21
C MET A 151 20.67 -0.84 -7.41
N ARG A 152 21.78 -0.37 -8.00
CA ARG A 152 22.48 -1.07 -9.09
C ARG A 152 23.04 -2.41 -8.64
N LEU A 153 23.69 -2.45 -7.46
CA LEU A 153 24.22 -3.68 -6.88
C LEU A 153 23.11 -4.69 -6.56
N ALA A 154 21.92 -4.23 -6.18
CA ALA A 154 20.77 -5.08 -5.97
C ALA A 154 20.07 -5.52 -7.27
N GLY A 155 20.44 -4.97 -8.44
CA GLY A 155 19.81 -5.30 -9.72
C GLY A 155 18.37 -4.82 -9.85
N VAL A 156 18.03 -3.72 -9.18
CA VAL A 156 16.71 -3.07 -9.30
C VAL A 156 16.44 -2.72 -10.76
N SER A 157 15.24 -3.04 -11.25
CA SER A 157 14.85 -2.75 -12.63
C SER A 157 14.19 -1.39 -12.78
N HIS A 158 13.26 -1.06 -11.90
CA HIS A 158 12.51 0.19 -11.96
C HIS A 158 12.31 0.81 -10.57
N VAL A 159 12.18 2.13 -10.59
CA VAL A 159 12.13 2.97 -9.40
C VAL A 159 10.87 3.81 -9.45
N ARG A 160 10.05 3.75 -8.39
CA ARG A 160 8.94 4.68 -8.16
C ARG A 160 9.46 5.92 -7.47
N GLU A 161 9.22 7.07 -8.10
CA GLU A 161 9.67 8.39 -7.67
C GLU A 161 8.47 9.27 -7.32
N ARG A 162 8.59 10.08 -6.29
CA ARG A 162 7.52 10.97 -5.83
C ARG A 162 7.82 12.41 -6.19
N MET A 163 6.84 13.11 -6.76
CA MET A 163 6.97 14.49 -7.19
C MET A 163 5.81 15.35 -6.66
N SER A 164 6.12 16.45 -5.96
CA SER A 164 5.15 17.42 -5.54
C SER A 164 4.81 18.40 -6.66
N TRP A 165 3.52 18.51 -7.02
CA TRP A 165 3.07 19.50 -7.98
C TRP A 165 3.30 20.93 -7.45
N GLU A 166 2.99 21.22 -6.18
CA GLU A 166 3.19 22.56 -5.59
C GLU A 166 4.66 23.03 -5.67
N GLU A 167 5.62 22.11 -5.49
CA GLU A 167 7.05 22.42 -5.66
C GLU A 167 7.44 22.59 -7.12
N SER A 168 6.89 21.74 -8.00
CA SER A 168 7.25 21.73 -9.43
C SER A 168 6.59 22.85 -10.22
N ASN A 169 5.48 23.40 -9.71
CA ASN A 169 4.75 24.51 -10.33
C ASN A 169 4.23 25.48 -9.23
N PRO A 170 5.12 26.26 -8.61
CA PRO A 170 4.78 27.10 -7.46
C PRO A 170 3.83 28.27 -7.79
N LYS A 171 3.77 28.65 -9.07
CA LYS A 171 2.83 29.68 -9.58
C LYS A 171 2.34 29.24 -10.95
N SER A 172 1.12 29.66 -11.31
CA SER A 172 0.54 29.39 -12.62
C SER A 172 1.51 29.77 -13.75
N GLY A 173 1.80 28.82 -14.64
CA GLY A 173 2.71 29.01 -15.79
C GLY A 173 4.21 29.00 -15.44
N VAL A 174 4.59 28.87 -14.17
CA VAL A 174 6.00 28.80 -13.74
C VAL A 174 6.34 27.37 -13.34
N TYR A 175 7.21 26.71 -14.10
CA TYR A 175 7.59 25.32 -13.89
C TYR A 175 9.03 25.21 -13.42
N THR A 176 9.26 24.56 -12.28
CA THR A 176 10.56 24.44 -11.62
C THR A 176 10.75 23.00 -11.12
N TYR A 177 11.05 22.08 -12.00
CA TYR A 177 11.18 20.67 -11.63
C TYR A 177 12.41 20.35 -10.76
N GLY A 178 13.41 21.21 -10.74
CA GLY A 178 14.55 21.15 -9.81
C GLY A 178 15.14 19.75 -9.65
N ARG A 179 15.13 19.29 -8.40
CA ARG A 179 15.66 17.96 -8.03
C ARG A 179 14.98 16.79 -8.75
N TYR A 180 13.69 16.90 -9.06
CA TYR A 180 12.94 15.82 -9.72
C TYR A 180 13.51 15.53 -11.12
N LEU A 181 13.76 16.58 -11.89
CA LEU A 181 14.35 16.45 -13.22
C LEU A 181 15.81 15.97 -13.16
N ALA A 182 16.59 16.49 -12.23
CA ALA A 182 17.97 16.07 -12.02
C ALA A 182 18.05 14.59 -11.64
N ASN A 183 17.20 14.15 -10.71
CA ASN A 183 17.18 12.77 -10.25
C ASN A 183 16.62 11.80 -11.30
N ALA A 184 15.59 12.20 -12.05
CA ALA A 184 15.11 11.38 -13.17
C ALA A 184 16.21 11.12 -14.21
N ARG A 185 17.03 12.12 -14.52
CA ARG A 185 18.21 11.95 -15.41
C ARG A 185 19.21 10.98 -14.79
N ARG A 186 19.61 11.17 -13.53
CA ARG A 186 20.54 10.29 -12.82
C ARG A 186 20.06 8.84 -12.82
N LEU A 187 18.77 8.61 -12.49
CA LEU A 187 18.17 7.28 -12.51
C LEU A 187 18.23 6.66 -13.91
N ARG A 188 17.83 7.42 -14.94
CA ARG A 188 17.84 6.96 -16.32
C ARG A 188 19.25 6.65 -16.86
N GLU A 189 20.21 7.50 -16.57
CA GLU A 189 21.63 7.31 -16.91
C GLU A 189 22.23 6.09 -16.24
N ASN A 190 21.73 5.72 -15.08
CA ASN A 190 22.09 4.49 -14.36
C ASN A 190 21.28 3.24 -14.79
N GLY A 191 20.46 3.37 -15.84
CA GLY A 191 19.78 2.25 -16.48
C GLY A 191 18.45 1.83 -15.86
N PHE A 192 17.90 2.61 -14.90
CA PHE A 192 16.60 2.34 -14.32
C PHE A 192 15.46 2.79 -15.22
N PHE A 193 14.35 2.05 -15.21
CA PHE A 193 13.04 2.55 -15.60
C PHE A 193 12.49 3.38 -14.45
N VAL A 194 11.82 4.50 -14.77
CA VAL A 194 11.37 5.44 -13.74
C VAL A 194 9.86 5.66 -13.85
N SER A 195 9.17 5.43 -12.75
CA SER A 195 7.76 5.70 -12.59
C SER A 195 7.59 6.94 -11.70
N GLY A 196 6.92 7.99 -12.19
CA GLY A 196 6.62 9.18 -11.40
C GLY A 196 5.27 9.07 -10.70
N MET A 197 5.16 9.52 -9.46
CA MET A 197 3.90 9.72 -8.76
C MET A 197 3.73 11.20 -8.44
N ILE A 198 2.57 11.77 -8.74
CA ILE A 198 2.28 13.19 -8.51
C ILE A 198 1.20 13.37 -7.46
N ASP A 199 1.46 14.25 -6.51
CA ASP A 199 0.50 14.72 -5.51
C ASP A 199 0.70 16.20 -5.17
N ASN A 200 0.06 16.69 -4.07
CA ASN A 200 0.22 18.04 -3.52
C ASN A 200 -0.12 19.17 -4.50
N ALA A 201 -1.42 19.28 -4.83
CA ALA A 201 -1.89 20.38 -5.68
C ALA A 201 -1.60 21.77 -5.06
N PRO A 202 -1.11 22.75 -5.87
CA PRO A 202 -0.88 24.11 -5.40
C PRO A 202 -2.19 24.86 -5.18
N LYS A 203 -2.16 25.90 -4.36
CA LYS A 203 -3.34 26.70 -4.05
C LYS A 203 -3.97 27.38 -5.27
N PHE A 204 -3.16 27.82 -6.24
CA PHE A 204 -3.68 28.48 -7.44
C PHE A 204 -4.50 27.56 -8.36
N ALA A 205 -4.40 26.21 -8.18
CA ALA A 205 -5.24 25.24 -8.87
C ALA A 205 -6.63 25.07 -8.20
N ASN A 206 -7.07 26.06 -7.44
CA ASN A 206 -8.31 26.02 -6.66
C ASN A 206 -8.43 24.74 -5.86
N ARG A 207 -7.37 24.43 -5.09
CA ARG A 207 -7.29 23.20 -4.30
C ARG A 207 -8.47 23.10 -3.34
N LEU A 208 -9.19 21.99 -3.39
CA LEU A 208 -10.18 21.57 -2.40
C LEU A 208 -9.47 21.32 -1.06
N GLU A 209 -9.65 20.21 -0.40
CA GLU A 209 -8.80 19.87 0.74
C GLU A 209 -7.41 19.41 0.25
N ARG A 210 -7.36 18.54 -0.75
CA ARG A 210 -6.14 18.01 -1.35
C ARG A 210 -6.14 18.10 -2.88
N LEU A 211 -7.22 17.67 -3.55
CA LEU A 211 -7.31 17.63 -5.00
C LEU A 211 -7.49 19.02 -5.62
N PRO A 212 -7.03 19.23 -6.85
CA PRO A 212 -7.31 20.45 -7.59
C PRO A 212 -8.75 20.45 -8.10
N SER A 213 -9.40 21.62 -8.14
CA SER A 213 -10.68 21.79 -8.82
C SER A 213 -10.56 22.55 -10.15
N ASP A 214 -9.46 23.26 -10.40
CA ASP A 214 -9.13 23.82 -11.71
C ASP A 214 -8.53 22.75 -12.62
N LEU A 215 -9.37 22.13 -13.45
CA LEU A 215 -8.97 21.03 -14.33
C LEU A 215 -8.10 21.50 -15.51
N VAL A 216 -8.21 22.76 -15.93
CA VAL A 216 -7.33 23.33 -16.96
C VAL A 216 -5.93 23.54 -16.41
N ALA A 217 -5.78 24.01 -15.19
CA ALA A 217 -4.48 24.14 -14.54
C ALA A 217 -3.82 22.77 -14.37
N LEU A 218 -4.57 21.76 -13.95
CA LEU A 218 -4.10 20.37 -13.82
C LEU A 218 -3.64 19.80 -15.17
N TYR A 219 -4.51 19.90 -16.19
CA TYR A 219 -4.19 19.44 -17.55
C TYR A 219 -2.88 20.07 -18.06
N ARG A 220 -2.74 21.41 -17.93
CA ARG A 220 -1.53 22.12 -18.37
C ARG A 220 -0.29 21.66 -17.62
N PHE A 221 -0.39 21.44 -16.32
CA PHE A 221 0.71 20.92 -15.51
C PHE A 221 1.11 19.52 -15.97
N CYS A 222 0.16 18.59 -16.11
CA CYS A 222 0.44 17.23 -16.54
C CYS A 222 0.98 17.19 -17.97
N ARG A 223 0.47 18.03 -18.90
CA ARG A 223 1.02 18.18 -20.25
C ARG A 223 2.47 18.62 -20.20
N LYS A 224 2.76 19.68 -19.45
CA LYS A 224 4.13 20.20 -19.32
C LYS A 224 5.08 19.21 -18.65
N THR A 225 4.59 18.45 -17.68
CA THR A 225 5.35 17.38 -17.03
C THR A 225 5.62 16.25 -18.03
N GLY A 226 4.62 15.78 -18.77
CA GLY A 226 4.81 14.79 -19.83
C GLY A 226 5.84 15.20 -20.89
N GLU A 227 5.79 16.46 -21.37
CA GLU A 227 6.78 17.04 -22.29
C GLU A 227 8.19 17.04 -21.68
N THR A 228 8.32 17.45 -20.42
CA THR A 228 9.61 17.66 -19.74
C THR A 228 10.30 16.34 -19.42
N PHE A 229 9.53 15.31 -19.01
CA PHE A 229 10.06 14.02 -18.58
C PHE A 229 10.02 12.94 -19.69
N ARG A 230 9.68 13.32 -20.93
CA ARG A 230 9.69 12.40 -22.08
C ARG A 230 11.07 11.74 -22.22
N GLY A 231 11.09 10.39 -22.23
CA GLY A 231 12.32 9.61 -22.31
C GLY A 231 13.12 9.51 -20.99
N LEU A 232 12.70 10.24 -19.95
CA LEU A 232 13.30 10.18 -18.62
C LEU A 232 12.43 9.35 -17.65
N MET A 233 11.11 9.50 -17.71
CA MET A 233 10.15 8.70 -16.99
C MET A 233 9.29 7.90 -17.96
N ASP A 234 8.98 6.67 -17.61
CA ASP A 234 8.25 5.73 -18.46
C ASP A 234 6.75 5.85 -18.27
N ASP A 235 6.34 6.32 -17.10
CA ASP A 235 4.94 6.45 -16.70
C ASP A 235 4.75 7.45 -15.54
N PHE A 236 3.49 7.83 -15.34
CA PHE A 236 3.06 8.61 -14.17
C PHE A 236 1.84 8.01 -13.52
N GLU A 237 1.88 7.95 -12.21
CA GLU A 237 0.76 7.66 -11.31
C GLU A 237 0.15 8.98 -10.85
N PHE A 238 -1.15 9.15 -11.04
CA PHE A 238 -1.85 10.34 -10.59
C PHE A 238 -2.46 10.13 -9.21
N TRP A 239 -1.89 10.77 -8.22
CA TRP A 239 -2.18 10.74 -6.80
C TRP A 239 -1.69 9.46 -6.11
N ASN A 240 -1.64 9.52 -4.76
CA ASN A 240 -1.34 8.39 -3.88
C ASN A 240 -2.58 8.04 -3.08
N GLU A 241 -2.99 6.77 -3.05
CA GLU A 241 -4.03 6.21 -2.19
C GLU A 241 -5.30 7.09 -2.09
N PRO A 242 -5.98 7.36 -3.22
CA PRO A 242 -7.12 8.29 -3.23
C PRO A 242 -8.34 7.75 -2.45
N ASP A 243 -8.40 6.46 -2.20
CA ASP A 243 -9.46 5.77 -1.45
C ASP A 243 -9.35 5.93 0.07
N ILE A 244 -8.21 6.43 0.58
CA ILE A 244 -7.99 6.71 2.00
C ILE A 244 -7.69 8.19 2.27
N GLY A 245 -6.94 8.54 3.30
CA GLY A 245 -6.75 9.92 3.76
C GLY A 245 -5.88 10.82 2.89
N ALA A 246 -5.22 10.28 1.85
CA ALA A 246 -4.39 11.08 0.96
C ALA A 246 -5.21 11.99 0.02
N ALA A 247 -6.48 11.62 -0.26
CA ALA A 247 -7.48 12.49 -0.87
C ALA A 247 -8.80 12.36 -0.09
N PRO A 248 -9.16 13.32 0.77
CA PRO A 248 -10.41 13.26 1.54
C PRO A 248 -11.66 13.51 0.67
N GLU A 249 -11.49 13.99 -0.54
CA GLU A 249 -12.56 14.25 -1.48
C GLU A 249 -13.24 12.96 -1.96
N PRO A 250 -14.52 13.05 -2.42
CA PRO A 250 -15.23 11.90 -2.96
C PRO A 250 -14.60 11.36 -4.26
N VAL A 251 -14.91 10.10 -4.56
CA VAL A 251 -14.40 9.39 -5.74
C VAL A 251 -14.69 10.12 -7.07
N TRP A 252 -15.82 10.78 -7.20
CA TRP A 252 -16.18 11.55 -8.42
C TRP A 252 -15.35 12.82 -8.59
N ASP A 253 -14.90 13.45 -7.52
CA ASP A 253 -13.95 14.58 -7.60
C ASP A 253 -12.57 14.08 -8.03
N TYR A 254 -12.11 12.96 -7.44
CA TYR A 254 -10.87 12.31 -7.85
C TYR A 254 -10.92 11.95 -9.35
N MET A 255 -12.02 11.34 -9.81
CA MET A 255 -12.15 10.94 -11.21
C MET A 255 -12.22 12.12 -12.18
N SER A 256 -12.83 13.24 -11.79
CA SER A 256 -12.77 14.46 -12.61
C SER A 256 -11.34 14.98 -12.78
N ALA A 257 -10.54 14.95 -11.71
CA ALA A 257 -9.14 15.31 -11.76
C ALA A 257 -8.31 14.27 -12.55
N MET A 258 -8.54 12.98 -12.35
CA MET A 258 -7.86 11.89 -13.07
C MET A 258 -8.02 12.00 -14.61
N LYS A 259 -9.24 12.35 -15.08
CA LYS A 259 -9.49 12.59 -16.51
C LYS A 259 -8.60 13.70 -17.08
N ALA A 260 -8.52 14.84 -16.36
CA ALA A 260 -7.69 15.95 -16.79
C ALA A 260 -6.19 15.63 -16.76
N ALA A 261 -5.74 14.94 -15.72
CA ALA A 261 -4.36 14.50 -15.60
C ALA A 261 -3.97 13.54 -16.74
N TYR A 262 -4.80 12.53 -16.98
CA TYR A 262 -4.59 11.57 -18.06
C TYR A 262 -4.43 12.25 -19.42
N LEU A 263 -5.36 13.12 -19.79
CA LEU A 263 -5.32 13.86 -21.05
C LEU A 263 -4.06 14.74 -21.15
N GLY A 264 -3.74 15.43 -20.08
CA GLY A 264 -2.53 16.24 -20.03
C GLY A 264 -1.26 15.41 -20.28
N PHE A 265 -1.06 14.30 -19.59
CA PHE A 265 0.09 13.43 -19.80
C PHE A 265 0.16 12.88 -21.21
N LYS A 266 -0.96 12.40 -21.77
CA LYS A 266 -1.02 11.84 -23.13
C LYS A 266 -0.72 12.89 -24.19
N ASP A 267 -1.17 14.12 -24.03
CA ASP A 267 -0.86 15.22 -24.94
C ASP A 267 0.60 15.69 -24.79
N GLY A 268 1.15 15.63 -23.58
CA GLY A 268 2.57 15.94 -23.34
C GLY A 268 3.51 14.88 -23.87
N SER A 269 3.17 13.61 -23.72
CA SER A 269 3.95 12.46 -24.18
C SER A 269 3.04 11.28 -24.48
N PRO A 270 2.65 11.04 -25.74
CA PRO A 270 1.70 9.98 -26.12
C PRO A 270 2.13 8.57 -25.67
N GLU A 271 3.43 8.31 -25.63
CA GLU A 271 3.98 7.01 -25.22
C GLU A 271 3.97 6.79 -23.70
N MET A 272 3.83 7.88 -22.95
CA MET A 272 3.81 7.81 -21.48
C MET A 272 2.59 7.05 -21.00
N LYS A 273 2.81 6.09 -20.11
CA LYS A 273 1.72 5.36 -19.49
C LYS A 273 1.20 6.14 -18.29
N VAL A 274 -0.10 6.05 -18.05
CA VAL A 274 -0.74 6.76 -16.96
C VAL A 274 -1.51 5.77 -16.10
N ALA A 275 -1.08 5.65 -14.84
CA ALA A 275 -1.73 4.87 -13.82
C ALA A 275 -2.66 5.75 -12.98
N PRO A 276 -3.81 5.25 -12.54
CA PRO A 276 -4.57 5.90 -11.46
C PRO A 276 -3.78 5.79 -10.16
N GLY A 277 -4.08 6.62 -9.19
CA GLY A 277 -3.55 6.49 -7.84
C GLY A 277 -3.88 5.11 -7.28
N ALA A 278 -2.89 4.46 -6.70
CA ALA A 278 -3.06 3.11 -6.21
C ALA A 278 -4.06 3.05 -5.06
N MET A 279 -5.01 2.14 -5.15
CA MET A 279 -5.98 1.89 -4.09
C MET A 279 -5.36 1.06 -2.97
N CYS A 280 -5.57 1.48 -1.74
CA CYS A 280 -5.14 0.78 -0.53
C CYS A 280 -6.19 -0.21 -0.01
N GLN A 281 -7.48 0.09 -0.23
CA GLN A 281 -8.63 -0.69 0.22
C GLN A 281 -9.47 -1.21 -0.95
N TYR A 282 -8.80 -1.64 -2.03
CA TYR A 282 -9.48 -2.15 -3.22
C TYR A 282 -10.50 -3.24 -2.85
N LEU A 283 -11.61 -3.28 -3.62
CA LEU A 283 -12.75 -4.20 -3.45
C LEU A 283 -13.40 -4.20 -2.05
N ARG A 284 -13.13 -3.18 -1.25
CA ARG A 284 -13.76 -2.96 0.06
C ARG A 284 -14.68 -1.75 -0.01
N GLY A 285 -15.85 -1.93 -0.59
CA GLY A 285 -16.84 -0.88 -0.79
C GLY A 285 -17.08 -0.61 -2.27
N ASN A 286 -17.53 0.60 -2.58
CA ASN A 286 -17.94 0.97 -3.93
C ASN A 286 -16.91 1.82 -4.69
N TYR A 287 -15.68 1.99 -4.16
CA TYR A 287 -14.75 2.97 -4.70
C TYR A 287 -14.36 2.64 -6.14
N GLU A 288 -13.86 1.43 -6.40
CA GLU A 288 -13.45 1.00 -7.76
C GLU A 288 -14.63 0.97 -8.73
N ARG A 289 -15.79 0.49 -8.26
CA ARG A 289 -17.00 0.49 -9.10
C ARG A 289 -17.34 1.91 -9.57
N LEU A 290 -17.22 2.88 -8.69
CA LEU A 290 -17.48 4.28 -9.03
C LEU A 290 -16.39 4.93 -9.86
N GLU A 291 -15.12 4.56 -9.67
CA GLU A 291 -14.06 4.97 -10.60
C GLU A 291 -14.38 4.54 -12.03
N TYR A 292 -14.75 3.27 -12.22
CA TYR A 292 -15.14 2.76 -13.54
C TYR A 292 -16.45 3.37 -14.04
N ALA A 293 -17.45 3.55 -13.20
CA ALA A 293 -18.69 4.24 -13.57
C ALA A 293 -18.44 5.70 -14.01
N ASN A 294 -17.42 6.34 -13.44
CA ASN A 294 -16.94 7.67 -13.83
C ASN A 294 -15.92 7.63 -14.97
N GLY A 295 -15.68 6.50 -15.63
CA GLY A 295 -14.91 6.39 -16.85
C GLY A 295 -13.45 6.03 -16.69
N LEU A 296 -12.99 5.47 -15.56
CA LEU A 296 -11.59 5.07 -15.37
C LEU A 296 -11.08 4.20 -16.52
N GLY A 297 -11.93 3.37 -17.12
CA GLY A 297 -11.62 2.56 -18.30
C GLY A 297 -11.05 3.35 -19.45
N ASP A 298 -11.46 4.59 -19.66
CA ASP A 298 -11.01 5.45 -20.73
C ASP A 298 -9.84 6.36 -20.34
N TYR A 299 -9.58 6.52 -19.06
CA TYR A 299 -8.59 7.48 -18.55
C TYR A 299 -7.51 6.83 -17.68
N SER A 300 -7.21 5.56 -17.93
CA SER A 300 -6.06 4.86 -17.35
C SER A 300 -5.50 3.83 -18.32
N ASP A 301 -4.24 3.47 -18.18
CA ASP A 301 -3.61 2.42 -18.99
C ASP A 301 -3.49 1.09 -18.23
N VAL A 302 -3.58 1.12 -16.90
CA VAL A 302 -3.36 -0.03 -16.01
C VAL A 302 -4.36 -0.03 -14.86
N PHE A 303 -4.49 -1.16 -14.16
CA PHE A 303 -5.04 -1.22 -12.82
C PHE A 303 -3.90 -1.06 -11.82
N ASN A 304 -4.10 -0.28 -10.76
CA ASN A 304 -3.06 0.03 -9.79
C ASN A 304 -3.53 -0.15 -8.35
N LEU A 305 -2.70 -0.77 -7.51
CA LEU A 305 -3.02 -1.00 -6.10
C LEU A 305 -1.77 -0.98 -5.22
N HIS A 306 -1.98 -0.72 -3.92
CA HIS A 306 -1.05 -1.03 -2.86
C HIS A 306 -1.52 -2.27 -2.10
N THR A 307 -0.60 -3.13 -1.71
CA THR A 307 -0.96 -4.30 -0.93
C THR A 307 0.10 -4.66 0.10
N TYR A 308 -0.39 -4.86 1.33
CA TYR A 308 0.37 -5.29 2.49
C TYR A 308 -0.29 -6.51 3.14
N THR A 309 -1.03 -7.29 2.35
CA THR A 309 -1.73 -8.48 2.81
C THR A 309 -0.78 -9.67 2.99
N PRO A 310 -1.18 -10.72 3.73
CA PRO A 310 -0.46 -11.98 3.75
C PRO A 310 -0.30 -12.58 2.35
N LEU A 311 0.81 -13.27 2.11
CA LEU A 311 1.14 -13.85 0.79
C LEU A 311 0.08 -14.85 0.29
N SER A 312 -0.61 -15.55 1.20
CA SER A 312 -1.71 -16.46 0.86
C SER A 312 -2.92 -15.77 0.22
N GLN A 313 -3.07 -14.46 0.42
CA GLN A 313 -4.18 -13.69 -0.13
C GLN A 313 -3.96 -13.25 -1.59
N TYR A 314 -2.74 -13.33 -2.09
CA TYR A 314 -2.42 -12.87 -3.46
C TYR A 314 -3.26 -13.53 -4.56
N PRO A 315 -3.47 -14.86 -4.58
CA PRO A 315 -4.31 -15.49 -5.60
C PRO A 315 -5.76 -15.01 -5.58
N VAL A 316 -6.34 -14.84 -4.37
CA VAL A 316 -7.72 -14.35 -4.19
C VAL A 316 -7.81 -12.89 -4.66
N GLN A 317 -6.89 -12.06 -4.18
CA GLN A 317 -6.79 -10.65 -4.53
C GLN A 317 -6.70 -10.44 -6.05
N GLN A 318 -5.77 -11.12 -6.70
CA GLN A 318 -5.61 -10.99 -8.15
C GLN A 318 -6.78 -11.60 -8.93
N GLY A 319 -7.40 -12.65 -8.41
CA GLY A 319 -8.62 -13.22 -8.97
C GLY A 319 -9.78 -12.22 -8.98
N ASP A 320 -9.99 -11.52 -7.89
CA ASP A 320 -11.05 -10.53 -7.75
C ASP A 320 -10.79 -9.27 -8.59
N ILE A 321 -9.53 -8.81 -8.67
CA ILE A 321 -9.14 -7.72 -9.58
C ILE A 321 -9.45 -8.09 -11.04
N ARG A 322 -9.11 -9.29 -11.48
CA ARG A 322 -9.42 -9.74 -12.86
C ARG A 322 -10.90 -9.84 -13.14
N LYS A 323 -11.72 -10.24 -12.17
CA LYS A 323 -13.19 -10.18 -12.28
C LYS A 323 -13.67 -8.74 -12.44
N CYS A 324 -13.16 -7.81 -11.60
CA CYS A 324 -13.49 -6.40 -11.69
C CYS A 324 -13.14 -5.83 -13.08
N LEU A 325 -11.94 -6.09 -13.60
CA LEU A 325 -11.51 -5.67 -14.93
C LEU A 325 -12.42 -6.24 -16.03
N THR A 326 -12.82 -7.50 -15.92
CA THR A 326 -13.72 -8.16 -16.88
C THR A 326 -15.11 -7.52 -16.86
N MET A 327 -15.67 -7.28 -15.68
CA MET A 327 -16.98 -6.65 -15.52
C MET A 327 -17.02 -5.24 -16.09
N ASN A 328 -15.90 -4.53 -16.10
CA ASN A 328 -15.77 -3.18 -16.64
C ASN A 328 -15.26 -3.11 -18.09
N GLY A 329 -15.19 -4.27 -18.79
CA GLY A 329 -14.84 -4.32 -20.22
C GLY A 329 -13.34 -4.09 -20.51
N VAL A 330 -12.46 -4.22 -19.52
CA VAL A 330 -11.03 -3.97 -19.64
C VAL A 330 -10.17 -5.18 -19.19
N ALA A 331 -10.65 -6.38 -19.46
CA ALA A 331 -10.15 -7.67 -18.96
C ALA A 331 -8.64 -7.93 -19.16
N GLY A 332 -8.05 -7.47 -20.25
CA GLY A 332 -6.62 -7.69 -20.56
C GLY A 332 -5.67 -6.65 -19.97
N ARG A 333 -6.17 -5.74 -19.14
CA ARG A 333 -5.36 -4.63 -18.62
C ARG A 333 -4.30 -5.12 -17.63
N PRO A 334 -3.05 -4.61 -17.71
CA PRO A 334 -2.00 -4.94 -16.75
C PRO A 334 -2.37 -4.50 -15.34
N VAL A 335 -1.93 -5.30 -14.36
CA VAL A 335 -2.03 -4.96 -12.94
C VAL A 335 -0.65 -4.55 -12.44
N TRP A 336 -0.58 -3.35 -11.86
CA TRP A 336 0.59 -2.83 -11.17
C TRP A 336 0.35 -2.82 -9.68
N VAL A 337 1.40 -3.13 -8.93
CA VAL A 337 1.45 -3.01 -7.48
C VAL A 337 2.53 -1.97 -7.18
N THR A 338 2.11 -0.71 -7.00
CA THR A 338 3.07 0.39 -6.85
C THR A 338 3.58 0.58 -5.43
N GLU A 339 3.02 -0.16 -4.45
CA GLU A 339 3.63 -0.43 -3.17
C GLU A 339 3.24 -1.82 -2.68
N SER A 340 4.25 -2.58 -2.24
CA SER A 340 4.05 -3.86 -1.53
C SER A 340 5.15 -4.07 -0.52
N GLY A 341 4.86 -4.78 0.55
CA GLY A 341 5.90 -5.07 1.53
C GLY A 341 5.38 -5.57 2.85
N THR A 342 6.32 -5.73 3.75
CA THR A 342 6.09 -5.92 5.17
C THR A 342 7.15 -5.17 5.96
N ASP A 343 6.81 -4.82 7.18
CA ASP A 343 7.70 -4.15 8.12
C ASP A 343 8.23 -5.15 9.17
N SER A 344 9.37 -4.88 9.75
CA SER A 344 9.72 -5.49 11.01
C SER A 344 8.99 -4.74 12.12
N GLU A 345 8.04 -5.39 12.76
CA GLU A 345 7.26 -4.83 13.86
C GLU A 345 7.43 -5.68 15.11
N GLY A 346 7.53 -5.07 16.28
CA GLY A 346 7.46 -5.80 17.52
C GLY A 346 8.02 -5.07 18.72
N ASP A 347 7.73 -5.64 19.90
CA ASP A 347 8.26 -5.17 21.16
C ASP A 347 9.69 -5.71 21.39
N ALA A 348 10.10 -6.75 20.65
CA ALA A 348 11.42 -7.39 20.76
C ALA A 348 12.44 -6.68 19.86
N MET A 349 12.73 -5.42 20.15
CA MET A 349 13.89 -4.75 19.57
C MET A 349 15.17 -5.22 20.25
N SER A 350 16.31 -5.17 19.55
CA SER A 350 17.62 -5.40 20.15
C SER A 350 17.97 -4.25 21.11
N ASP A 351 18.90 -4.50 22.03
CA ASP A 351 19.45 -3.45 22.91
C ASP A 351 20.31 -2.43 22.15
N GLY A 352 20.66 -2.71 20.90
CA GLY A 352 21.38 -1.80 20.03
C GLY A 352 20.58 -0.54 19.73
N VAL A 353 21.28 0.59 19.61
CA VAL A 353 20.70 1.88 19.25
C VAL A 353 21.36 2.36 17.97
N ILE A 354 20.54 2.63 16.95
CA ILE A 354 20.98 3.25 15.70
C ILE A 354 20.34 4.64 15.63
N HIS A 355 21.18 5.69 15.69
CA HIS A 355 20.73 7.09 15.65
C HIS A 355 19.59 7.44 16.62
N GLY A 356 19.72 7.00 17.88
CA GLY A 356 18.75 7.24 18.93
C GLY A 356 17.49 6.38 18.84
N ARG A 357 17.44 5.42 17.92
CA ARG A 357 16.35 4.46 17.78
C ARG A 357 16.82 3.06 18.14
N LYS A 358 15.96 2.28 18.78
CA LYS A 358 16.24 0.87 19.00
C LYS A 358 16.31 0.14 17.66
N ALA A 359 17.36 -0.65 17.46
CA ALA A 359 17.49 -1.50 16.30
C ALA A 359 16.52 -2.70 16.40
N HIS A 360 16.03 -3.15 15.28
CA HIS A 360 15.24 -4.38 15.20
C HIS A 360 16.16 -5.61 15.33
N THR A 361 15.60 -6.74 15.78
CA THR A 361 16.39 -7.96 15.94
C THR A 361 16.70 -8.59 14.58
N PRO A 362 17.77 -9.38 14.44
CA PRO A 362 18.06 -10.12 13.22
C PRO A 362 16.93 -11.04 12.80
N GLU A 363 16.23 -11.63 13.76
CA GLU A 363 15.11 -12.51 13.52
C GLU A 363 13.95 -11.77 12.86
N GLN A 364 13.66 -10.53 13.30
CA GLN A 364 12.64 -9.67 12.67
C GLN A 364 13.05 -9.25 11.26
N GLU A 365 14.32 -8.89 11.05
CA GLU A 365 14.82 -8.58 9.71
C GLU A 365 14.80 -9.81 8.79
N MET A 366 15.02 -11.02 9.32
CA MET A 366 14.92 -12.26 8.55
C MET A 366 13.48 -12.59 8.14
N LEU A 367 12.47 -12.25 8.95
CA LEU A 367 11.05 -12.35 8.54
C LEU A 367 10.73 -11.47 7.34
N VAL A 368 11.24 -10.23 7.35
CA VAL A 368 11.11 -9.31 6.21
C VAL A 368 11.82 -9.87 4.97
N ALA A 369 13.01 -10.44 5.15
CA ALA A 369 13.77 -11.07 4.07
C ALA A 369 13.02 -12.27 3.45
N GLU A 370 12.46 -13.15 4.29
CA GLU A 370 11.62 -14.26 3.86
C GLU A 370 10.40 -13.80 3.07
N PHE A 371 9.72 -12.74 3.53
CA PHE A 371 8.58 -12.16 2.84
C PHE A 371 8.96 -11.74 1.42
N PHE A 372 10.00 -10.94 1.26
CA PHE A 372 10.44 -10.48 -0.07
C PHE A 372 10.95 -11.62 -0.95
N ALA A 373 11.59 -12.64 -0.36
CA ALA A 373 12.04 -13.83 -1.09
C ALA A 373 10.89 -14.59 -1.78
N LYS A 374 9.68 -14.48 -1.25
CA LYS A 374 8.48 -15.18 -1.75
C LYS A 374 7.56 -14.26 -2.54
N SER A 375 7.36 -13.01 -2.08
CA SER A 375 6.32 -12.11 -2.60
C SER A 375 6.49 -11.80 -4.09
N CYS A 376 7.70 -11.48 -4.56
CA CYS A 376 7.95 -11.19 -5.98
C CYS A 376 7.64 -12.39 -6.89
N ILE A 377 7.95 -13.60 -6.44
CA ILE A 377 7.66 -14.84 -7.18
C ILE A 377 6.15 -15.07 -7.27
N LEU A 378 5.45 -14.86 -6.15
CA LEU A 378 3.99 -15.02 -6.10
C LEU A 378 3.27 -13.96 -6.95
N PHE A 379 3.75 -12.72 -6.97
CA PHE A 379 3.22 -11.70 -7.89
C PHE A 379 3.43 -12.09 -9.34
N ALA A 380 4.62 -12.57 -9.70
CA ALA A 380 4.88 -13.06 -11.06
C ALA A 380 3.94 -14.23 -11.42
N GLN A 381 3.70 -15.18 -10.51
CA GLN A 381 2.77 -16.30 -10.71
C GLN A 381 1.33 -15.82 -10.96
N GLU A 382 0.91 -14.77 -10.27
CA GLU A 382 -0.42 -14.18 -10.41
C GLU A 382 -0.55 -13.20 -11.59
N GLY A 383 0.52 -12.99 -12.37
CA GLY A 383 0.53 -12.14 -13.55
C GLY A 383 0.48 -10.65 -13.22
N VAL A 384 1.05 -10.24 -12.09
CA VAL A 384 1.36 -8.83 -11.84
C VAL A 384 2.47 -8.40 -12.79
N SER A 385 2.23 -7.34 -13.57
CA SER A 385 3.18 -6.91 -14.60
C SER A 385 4.27 -6.00 -14.08
N ARG A 386 4.04 -5.34 -12.93
CA ARG A 386 5.06 -4.56 -12.19
C ARG A 386 4.77 -4.62 -10.70
N ASN A 387 5.83 -4.67 -9.91
CA ASN A 387 5.77 -4.54 -8.47
C ASN A 387 6.86 -3.60 -7.98
N TYR A 388 6.53 -2.75 -7.03
CA TYR A 388 7.47 -1.86 -6.35
C TYR A 388 7.47 -2.20 -4.87
N CYS A 389 8.60 -2.77 -4.40
CA CYS A 389 8.78 -3.08 -2.99
C CYS A 389 8.89 -1.79 -2.17
N PHE A 390 8.06 -1.63 -1.16
CA PHE A 390 8.10 -0.51 -0.24
C PHE A 390 8.98 -0.83 0.97
N ILE A 391 10.05 -0.15 1.18
CA ILE A 391 10.68 0.95 0.48
C ILE A 391 12.18 0.66 0.37
N PHE A 392 12.90 1.23 -0.62
CA PHE A 392 14.33 0.94 -0.74
C PHE A 392 15.14 1.54 0.40
N THR A 393 14.91 2.79 0.72
CA THR A 393 15.58 3.53 1.78
C THR A 393 15.04 3.19 3.17
N ALA A 394 15.72 3.59 4.24
CA ALA A 394 15.24 3.42 5.60
C ALA A 394 14.01 4.30 5.84
N TYR A 395 12.94 3.71 6.32
CA TYR A 395 11.71 4.40 6.66
C TYR A 395 11.09 3.80 7.92
N ASN A 396 10.67 4.64 8.85
CA ASN A 396 10.08 4.18 10.10
C ASN A 396 8.74 4.86 10.37
N GLU A 397 7.85 4.09 10.98
CA GLU A 397 6.58 4.57 11.49
C GLU A 397 6.44 4.30 12.98
N ARG A 398 5.44 4.93 13.61
CA ARG A 398 5.07 4.68 15.03
C ARG A 398 6.26 4.81 15.99
N GLY A 399 7.08 5.85 15.81
CA GLY A 399 8.22 6.10 16.69
C GLY A 399 9.33 5.06 16.58
N GLY A 400 9.49 4.42 15.41
CA GLY A 400 10.50 3.42 15.13
C GLY A 400 10.06 1.98 15.44
N ARG A 401 8.82 1.75 15.89
CA ARG A 401 8.29 0.40 16.13
C ARG A 401 8.08 -0.38 14.85
N LYS A 402 7.72 0.32 13.75
CA LYS A 402 7.63 -0.23 12.41
C LYS A 402 8.82 0.24 11.61
N ASP A 403 9.64 -0.69 11.16
CA ASP A 403 10.82 -0.41 10.38
C ASP A 403 10.71 -1.07 9.00
N TRP A 404 10.58 -0.22 8.00
CA TRP A 404 10.45 -0.59 6.61
C TRP A 404 11.79 -0.55 5.89
N GLY A 405 11.82 -1.09 4.68
CA GLY A 405 12.90 -0.89 3.74
C GLY A 405 14.01 -1.94 3.76
N PHE A 406 14.86 -1.81 2.75
CA PHE A 406 16.03 -2.67 2.52
C PHE A 406 17.29 -2.17 3.26
N LEU A 407 17.25 -0.92 3.73
CA LEU A 407 18.35 -0.28 4.47
C LEU A 407 17.93 -0.01 5.92
N ARG A 408 18.90 -0.09 6.83
CA ARG A 408 18.73 0.37 8.22
C ARG A 408 18.90 1.88 8.30
N ALA A 409 18.55 2.44 9.45
CA ALA A 409 18.68 3.87 9.72
C ALA A 409 20.14 4.38 9.66
N ASP A 410 21.13 3.52 9.84
CA ASP A 410 22.55 3.82 9.66
C ASP A 410 23.02 3.69 8.20
N GLY A 411 22.13 3.33 7.29
CA GLY A 411 22.42 3.14 5.88
C GLY A 411 22.96 1.77 5.52
N THR A 412 23.14 0.85 6.49
CA THR A 412 23.60 -0.52 6.19
C THR A 412 22.48 -1.35 5.59
N VAL A 413 22.87 -2.32 4.76
CA VAL A 413 21.92 -3.22 4.10
C VAL A 413 21.35 -4.27 5.07
N LYS A 414 20.03 -4.55 4.93
CA LYS A 414 19.34 -5.63 5.62
C LYS A 414 19.46 -6.96 4.86
N PRO A 415 19.10 -8.12 5.47
CA PRO A 415 19.07 -9.40 4.75
C PRO A 415 18.17 -9.37 3.51
N SER A 416 17.05 -8.63 3.55
CA SER A 416 16.14 -8.43 2.40
C SER A 416 16.83 -7.82 1.18
N TYR A 417 17.87 -7.01 1.37
CA TYR A 417 18.69 -6.48 0.29
C TYR A 417 19.43 -7.59 -0.47
N SER A 418 20.06 -8.53 0.27
CA SER A 418 20.73 -9.68 -0.37
C SER A 418 19.75 -10.61 -1.08
N VAL A 419 18.53 -10.74 -0.55
CA VAL A 419 17.45 -11.47 -1.21
C VAL A 419 17.11 -10.85 -2.54
N LEU A 420 16.86 -9.53 -2.58
CA LEU A 420 16.59 -8.81 -3.83
C LEU A 420 17.72 -8.98 -4.83
N ALA A 421 18.97 -8.79 -4.37
CA ALA A 421 20.16 -8.95 -5.20
C ALA A 421 20.30 -10.38 -5.77
N THR A 422 19.94 -11.39 -4.99
CA THR A 422 19.96 -12.80 -5.42
C THR A 422 18.88 -13.10 -6.45
N GLN A 423 17.65 -12.63 -6.21
CA GLN A 423 16.54 -12.87 -7.14
C GLN A 423 16.77 -12.21 -8.49
N THR A 424 17.20 -10.98 -8.51
CA THR A 424 17.50 -10.26 -9.76
C THR A 424 18.62 -10.94 -10.53
N GLN A 425 19.62 -11.51 -9.83
CA GLN A 425 20.72 -12.25 -10.46
C GLN A 425 20.28 -13.59 -11.04
N ILE A 426 19.48 -14.35 -10.30
CA ILE A 426 19.16 -15.73 -10.68
C ILE A 426 17.93 -15.78 -11.60
N LEU A 427 16.96 -14.88 -11.41
CA LEU A 427 15.66 -14.94 -12.07
C LEU A 427 15.40 -13.79 -13.07
N GLY A 428 16.22 -12.73 -13.04
CA GLY A 428 15.96 -11.47 -13.76
C GLY A 428 15.71 -11.58 -15.25
N GLU A 429 16.36 -12.52 -15.95
CA GLU A 429 16.17 -12.80 -17.39
C GLU A 429 15.32 -14.06 -17.67
N LYS A 430 14.88 -14.76 -16.62
CA LYS A 430 14.19 -16.01 -16.78
C LYS A 430 12.68 -15.82 -16.79
N ARG A 431 12.01 -16.56 -17.65
CA ARG A 431 10.55 -16.57 -17.73
C ARG A 431 9.99 -17.57 -16.73
N LEU A 432 9.11 -17.11 -15.85
CA LEU A 432 8.35 -18.01 -14.98
C LEU A 432 7.39 -18.86 -15.83
N LEU A 433 7.51 -20.17 -15.74
CA LEU A 433 6.59 -21.12 -16.36
C LEU A 433 5.36 -21.34 -15.49
N GLY A 434 5.55 -21.46 -14.19
CA GLY A 434 4.47 -21.67 -13.25
C GLY A 434 4.86 -22.46 -12.01
N GLU A 435 3.86 -22.88 -11.24
CA GLU A 435 4.03 -23.68 -10.03
C GLU A 435 4.09 -25.19 -10.32
N LYS A 436 5.04 -25.86 -9.70
CA LYS A 436 5.18 -27.32 -9.69
C LYS A 436 4.70 -27.87 -8.35
N LYS A 437 3.79 -28.85 -8.37
CA LYS A 437 3.33 -29.55 -7.17
C LYS A 437 4.31 -30.65 -6.79
N LEU A 438 4.94 -30.53 -5.61
CA LEU A 438 5.91 -31.50 -5.08
C LEU A 438 5.43 -32.18 -3.79
N GLY A 439 4.20 -31.92 -3.38
CA GLY A 439 3.58 -32.46 -2.17
C GLY A 439 3.08 -31.37 -1.22
N ASP A 440 2.32 -31.77 -0.23
CA ASP A 440 1.69 -30.85 0.72
C ASP A 440 2.73 -30.06 1.52
N GLY A 441 2.46 -28.77 1.71
CA GLY A 441 3.33 -27.84 2.45
C GLY A 441 4.63 -27.47 1.72
N LEU A 442 4.77 -27.83 0.44
CA LEU A 442 5.85 -27.38 -0.43
C LEU A 442 5.31 -26.41 -1.50
N ARG A 443 6.06 -25.35 -1.75
CA ARG A 443 5.84 -24.43 -2.89
C ARG A 443 7.06 -24.51 -3.78
N ALA A 444 6.84 -24.66 -5.06
CA ALA A 444 7.92 -24.76 -6.04
C ALA A 444 7.53 -24.06 -7.34
N PHE A 445 8.38 -23.15 -7.82
CA PHE A 445 8.15 -22.34 -8.99
C PHE A 445 9.23 -22.54 -10.03
N LEU A 446 8.83 -22.93 -11.23
CA LEU A 446 9.72 -23.29 -12.31
C LEU A 446 9.93 -22.14 -13.27
N TYR A 447 11.17 -21.79 -13.47
CA TYR A 447 11.62 -20.78 -14.43
C TYR A 447 12.38 -21.44 -15.58
N GLU A 448 12.17 -20.93 -16.79
CA GLU A 448 12.91 -21.28 -17.98
C GLU A 448 14.07 -20.29 -18.20
N GLY A 449 15.26 -20.83 -18.42
CA GLY A 449 16.45 -20.08 -18.84
C GLY A 449 16.84 -20.40 -20.29
N SER A 450 18.03 -19.97 -20.71
CA SER A 450 18.62 -20.36 -21.99
C SER A 450 19.15 -21.81 -21.96
N ASP A 451 19.33 -22.41 -23.13
CA ASP A 451 20.06 -23.66 -23.34
C ASP A 451 19.58 -24.85 -22.47
N ASP A 452 18.28 -25.09 -22.42
CA ASP A 452 17.63 -26.14 -21.60
C ASP A 452 17.91 -26.06 -20.09
N GLN A 453 18.43 -24.92 -19.65
CA GLN A 453 18.58 -24.64 -18.22
C GLN A 453 17.26 -24.20 -17.62
N GLN A 454 16.96 -24.75 -16.47
CA GLN A 454 15.79 -24.37 -15.66
C GLN A 454 16.25 -23.92 -14.27
N THR A 455 15.45 -23.12 -13.62
CA THR A 455 15.60 -22.84 -12.19
C THR A 455 14.30 -23.13 -11.48
N LEU A 456 14.36 -24.02 -10.50
CA LEU A 456 13.25 -24.26 -9.58
C LEU A 456 13.52 -23.50 -8.28
N VAL A 457 12.57 -22.67 -7.88
CA VAL A 457 12.61 -22.02 -6.57
C VAL A 457 11.69 -22.80 -5.65
N LEU A 458 12.22 -23.29 -4.53
CA LEU A 458 11.55 -24.24 -3.66
C LEU A 458 11.61 -23.80 -2.20
N TRP A 459 10.48 -23.90 -1.47
CA TRP A 459 10.42 -23.66 -0.02
C TRP A 459 9.30 -24.46 0.66
N THR A 460 9.34 -24.57 2.00
CA THR A 460 8.22 -25.04 2.83
C THR A 460 7.33 -23.87 3.20
N VAL A 461 6.00 -24.06 3.16
CA VAL A 461 5.03 -23.06 3.62
C VAL A 461 5.29 -22.73 5.09
N SER A 462 5.28 -21.45 5.40
CA SER A 462 5.46 -20.92 6.75
C SER A 462 4.24 -20.10 7.18
N GLU A 463 4.15 -19.81 8.47
CA GLU A 463 3.09 -18.98 9.03
C GLU A 463 3.09 -17.56 8.45
N LEU A 464 4.24 -17.07 7.99
CA LEU A 464 4.37 -15.77 7.30
C LEU A 464 3.52 -15.69 6.03
N GLU A 465 3.28 -16.82 5.38
CA GLU A 465 2.38 -16.86 4.23
C GLU A 465 0.90 -16.78 4.65
N LEU A 466 0.57 -17.21 5.87
CA LEU A 466 -0.80 -17.28 6.38
C LEU A 466 -1.23 -16.03 7.13
N SER A 467 -0.30 -15.29 7.72
CA SER A 467 -0.56 -14.09 8.50
C SER A 467 0.51 -13.01 8.25
N ARG A 468 0.07 -11.75 8.26
CA ARG A 468 0.99 -10.61 8.29
C ARG A 468 1.53 -10.36 9.70
N ASP A 469 0.75 -10.76 10.70
CA ASP A 469 1.04 -10.46 12.09
C ASP A 469 2.06 -11.46 12.65
N ARG A 470 3.17 -10.95 13.07
CA ARG A 470 4.21 -11.46 13.98
C ARG A 470 4.26 -12.96 14.12
N VAL A 471 5.08 -13.54 13.33
CA VAL A 471 5.41 -14.95 13.44
C VAL A 471 6.67 -15.07 14.27
N THR A 472 6.61 -15.85 15.33
CA THR A 472 7.81 -16.31 16.02
C THR A 472 8.48 -17.31 15.09
N LEU A 473 9.76 -17.10 14.78
CA LEU A 473 10.54 -18.09 14.04
C LEU A 473 10.56 -19.40 14.84
N GLY A 474 9.67 -20.31 14.45
CA GLY A 474 9.73 -21.68 14.96
C GLY A 474 10.96 -22.42 14.42
N PRO A 475 11.25 -23.62 14.94
CA PRO A 475 12.34 -24.43 14.42
C PRO A 475 12.13 -24.68 12.92
N LEU A 476 13.19 -24.49 12.14
CA LEU A 476 13.19 -24.70 10.70
C LEU A 476 12.91 -26.20 10.40
N GLY A 477 11.68 -26.51 10.02
CA GLY A 477 11.38 -27.82 9.45
C GLY A 477 12.06 -27.95 8.10
N VAL A 478 13.07 -28.79 7.99
CA VAL A 478 13.74 -29.09 6.73
C VAL A 478 13.14 -30.34 6.13
N ARG A 479 12.76 -30.28 4.85
CA ARG A 479 12.26 -31.44 4.08
C ARG A 479 13.22 -31.78 2.95
N LYS A 480 13.63 -33.02 2.87
CA LYS A 480 14.43 -33.52 1.73
C LYS A 480 13.54 -33.77 0.53
N VAL A 481 13.89 -33.19 -0.59
CA VAL A 481 13.17 -33.32 -1.87
C VAL A 481 14.13 -33.81 -2.93
N ALA A 482 13.80 -34.91 -3.56
CA ALA A 482 14.57 -35.48 -4.69
C ALA A 482 14.00 -34.95 -6.01
N LEU A 483 14.77 -34.13 -6.72
CA LEU A 483 14.36 -33.53 -7.99
C LEU A 483 15.05 -34.21 -9.17
N PRO A 484 14.41 -34.37 -10.33
CA PRO A 484 15.08 -34.81 -11.54
C PRO A 484 16.17 -33.82 -11.94
N ALA A 485 17.32 -34.31 -12.34
CA ALA A 485 18.41 -33.44 -12.78
C ALA A 485 19.46 -34.26 -13.59
N THR A 486 20.11 -33.60 -14.53
CA THR A 486 21.19 -34.17 -15.32
C THR A 486 22.44 -33.27 -15.24
N GLY A 487 23.59 -33.90 -14.89
CA GLY A 487 24.86 -33.19 -14.79
C GLY A 487 25.03 -32.44 -13.47
N MET A 488 25.68 -31.30 -13.52
CA MET A 488 25.87 -30.41 -12.37
C MET A 488 24.66 -29.52 -12.15
N VAL A 489 24.28 -29.33 -10.89
CA VAL A 489 23.20 -28.46 -10.43
C VAL A 489 23.76 -27.46 -9.45
N CYS A 490 23.48 -26.20 -9.67
CA CYS A 490 23.84 -25.14 -8.74
C CYS A 490 22.68 -24.94 -7.72
N LEU A 491 22.98 -25.10 -6.43
CA LEU A 491 22.07 -24.84 -5.33
C LEU A 491 22.47 -23.50 -4.68
N SER A 492 21.58 -22.51 -4.74
CA SER A 492 21.79 -21.22 -4.08
C SER A 492 20.77 -21.02 -2.97
N ASP A 493 21.18 -20.49 -1.85
CA ASP A 493 20.27 -20.05 -0.79
C ASP A 493 19.62 -18.69 -1.13
N MET A 494 18.71 -18.20 -0.31
CA MET A 494 17.98 -16.96 -0.58
C MET A 494 18.86 -15.69 -0.56
N CYS A 495 20.05 -15.76 0.03
CA CYS A 495 21.01 -14.66 0.06
C CYS A 495 22.15 -14.83 -0.98
N GLY A 496 22.07 -15.85 -1.84
CA GLY A 496 22.97 -16.05 -2.97
C GLY A 496 24.20 -16.90 -2.71
N SER A 497 24.36 -17.46 -1.51
CA SER A 497 25.42 -18.43 -1.25
C SER A 497 25.14 -19.70 -2.06
N ALA A 498 26.05 -20.06 -2.94
CA ALA A 498 25.85 -21.11 -3.92
C ALA A 498 26.88 -22.25 -3.83
N ARG A 499 26.46 -23.46 -4.20
CA ARG A 499 27.32 -24.63 -4.34
C ARG A 499 26.88 -25.48 -5.51
N ASP A 500 27.82 -26.08 -6.19
CA ASP A 500 27.56 -27.06 -7.26
C ASP A 500 27.48 -28.47 -6.69
N VAL A 501 26.45 -29.19 -7.11
CA VAL A 501 26.18 -30.57 -6.69
C VAL A 501 25.98 -31.45 -7.93
N PRO A 502 26.69 -32.56 -8.10
CA PRO A 502 26.44 -33.47 -9.21
C PRO A 502 25.15 -34.25 -9.00
N SER A 503 24.36 -34.46 -10.06
CA SER A 503 23.22 -35.36 -10.03
C SER A 503 23.68 -36.80 -9.88
N GLN A 504 22.96 -37.60 -9.09
CA GLN A 504 23.21 -39.02 -8.88
C GLN A 504 21.97 -39.82 -9.28
N GLY A 505 22.12 -40.80 -10.16
CA GLY A 505 21.00 -41.60 -10.66
C GLY A 505 19.90 -40.75 -11.33
N GLY A 506 20.28 -39.64 -12.00
CA GLY A 506 19.31 -38.75 -12.65
C GLY A 506 18.56 -37.83 -11.69
N ARG A 507 19.04 -37.67 -10.46
CA ARG A 507 18.38 -36.86 -9.41
C ARG A 507 19.37 -36.05 -8.59
N VAL A 508 18.85 -34.97 -7.98
CA VAL A 508 19.55 -34.20 -6.94
C VAL A 508 18.67 -34.11 -5.70
N GLU A 509 19.26 -34.33 -4.53
CA GLU A 509 18.58 -34.09 -3.23
C GLU A 509 18.75 -32.64 -2.80
N VAL A 510 17.65 -32.02 -2.39
CA VAL A 510 17.61 -30.63 -1.95
C VAL A 510 16.91 -30.55 -0.59
N ASP A 511 17.53 -29.84 0.34
CA ASP A 511 16.93 -29.52 1.62
C ASP A 511 16.03 -28.26 1.46
N ALA A 512 14.72 -28.46 1.46
CA ALA A 512 13.72 -27.40 1.44
C ALA A 512 13.41 -26.94 2.86
N SER A 513 13.50 -25.65 3.10
CA SER A 513 13.14 -25.02 4.38
C SER A 513 12.13 -23.89 4.12
N ARG A 514 11.73 -23.16 5.15
CA ARG A 514 10.91 -21.95 5.00
C ARG A 514 11.58 -20.88 4.11
N TYR A 515 12.90 -20.85 4.05
CA TYR A 515 13.66 -19.94 3.21
C TYR A 515 13.83 -20.54 1.80
N PRO A 516 13.52 -19.79 0.73
CA PRO A 516 13.66 -20.28 -0.63
C PRO A 516 15.07 -20.73 -0.98
N VAL A 517 15.16 -21.88 -1.66
CA VAL A 517 16.37 -22.38 -2.31
C VAL A 517 16.18 -22.37 -3.82
N TYR A 518 17.19 -21.94 -4.55
CA TYR A 518 17.22 -21.89 -6.02
C TYR A 518 18.01 -23.09 -6.53
N VAL A 519 17.37 -23.89 -7.36
CA VAL A 519 17.95 -25.11 -7.96
C VAL A 519 18.08 -24.88 -9.46
N SER A 520 19.30 -24.58 -9.92
CA SER A 520 19.56 -24.23 -11.33
C SER A 520 20.35 -25.32 -12.02
N GLY A 521 19.84 -25.79 -13.17
CA GLY A 521 20.46 -26.85 -13.95
C GLY A 521 19.53 -27.43 -15.01
N ARG A 522 19.92 -28.57 -15.59
CA ARG A 522 19.06 -29.32 -16.51
C ARG A 522 18.11 -30.22 -15.71
N LEU A 523 16.93 -29.66 -15.38
CA LEU A 523 15.95 -30.34 -14.52
C LEU A 523 14.95 -31.19 -15.33
N GLY A 524 14.65 -30.80 -16.57
CA GLY A 524 13.68 -31.51 -17.41
C GLY A 524 12.27 -31.55 -16.82
N MET A 525 11.87 -30.46 -16.12
CA MET A 525 10.62 -30.37 -15.40
C MET A 525 9.57 -29.57 -16.17
N THR A 526 8.30 -29.82 -15.88
CA THR A 526 7.15 -29.03 -16.33
C THR A 526 6.37 -28.52 -15.12
N CYS A 527 5.74 -27.36 -15.25
CA CYS A 527 4.83 -26.86 -14.22
C CYS A 527 3.47 -27.54 -14.27
N ASP A 528 2.76 -27.58 -13.14
CA ASP A 528 1.39 -28.12 -13.03
C ASP A 528 0.34 -27.00 -13.08
N ILE A 529 0.72 -25.77 -12.66
CA ILE A 529 -0.11 -24.58 -12.73
C ILE A 529 0.68 -23.50 -13.46
N THR A 530 0.24 -23.17 -14.67
CA THR A 530 0.89 -22.12 -15.48
C THR A 530 0.80 -20.75 -14.81
N ALA A 531 1.83 -19.94 -14.93
CA ALA A 531 1.82 -18.56 -14.52
C ALA A 531 0.75 -17.77 -15.30
N LYS A 532 0.05 -16.86 -14.63
CA LYS A 532 -0.99 -16.05 -15.26
C LYS A 532 -0.36 -14.99 -16.17
N ASP A 533 -1.10 -14.63 -17.23
CA ASP A 533 -0.69 -13.57 -18.13
C ASP A 533 -0.65 -12.21 -17.39
N ALA A 534 0.41 -11.45 -17.64
CA ALA A 534 0.60 -10.13 -17.09
C ALA A 534 -0.31 -9.05 -17.72
N GLY A 535 -0.97 -9.38 -18.83
CA GLY A 535 -1.77 -8.44 -19.60
C GLY A 535 -0.93 -7.49 -20.46
N GLU A 536 -1.60 -6.77 -21.33
CA GLU A 536 -0.98 -5.77 -22.20
C GLU A 536 -1.74 -4.45 -22.13
N ILE A 537 -1.02 -3.34 -22.23
CA ILE A 537 -1.66 -2.03 -22.36
C ILE A 537 -2.31 -1.95 -23.73
N PRO A 538 -3.64 -1.80 -23.79
CA PRO A 538 -4.33 -1.83 -25.07
C PRO A 538 -3.93 -0.63 -25.94
N VAL A 539 -3.71 -0.87 -27.23
CA VAL A 539 -3.59 0.21 -28.20
C VAL A 539 -4.92 0.95 -28.26
N ARG A 540 -4.95 2.21 -27.85
CA ARG A 540 -6.16 3.01 -27.87
C ARG A 540 -6.61 3.26 -29.30
N ARG A 541 -7.83 2.85 -29.58
CA ARG A 541 -8.54 3.29 -30.79
C ARG A 541 -9.28 4.57 -30.46
N VAL A 542 -9.14 5.58 -31.31
CA VAL A 542 -9.98 6.79 -31.21
C VAL A 542 -11.40 6.39 -31.52
N ASP A 543 -12.29 6.51 -30.52
CA ASP A 543 -13.72 6.39 -30.73
C ASP A 543 -14.25 7.72 -31.30
N PRO A 544 -14.68 7.77 -32.57
CA PRO A 544 -15.14 9.02 -33.16
C PRO A 544 -16.48 9.50 -32.57
N THR A 545 -17.18 8.64 -31.84
CA THR A 545 -18.47 8.96 -31.19
C THR A 545 -18.30 9.45 -29.75
N PHE A 546 -17.06 9.49 -29.25
CA PHE A 546 -16.77 9.87 -27.87
C PHE A 546 -15.84 11.07 -27.78
N ASP A 547 -16.21 12.06 -26.98
CA ASP A 547 -15.39 13.22 -26.68
C ASP A 547 -14.82 13.13 -25.27
N SER A 548 -13.58 12.67 -25.17
CA SER A 548 -12.89 12.54 -23.89
C SER A 548 -12.48 13.88 -23.26
N ARG A 549 -12.56 14.99 -23.99
CA ARG A 549 -12.05 16.28 -23.53
C ARG A 549 -13.06 17.15 -22.79
N ILE A 550 -14.30 16.73 -22.74
CA ILE A 550 -15.33 17.39 -21.93
C ILE A 550 -15.44 16.64 -20.60
N VAL A 551 -15.20 17.34 -19.51
CA VAL A 551 -15.22 16.78 -18.15
C VAL A 551 -16.26 17.51 -17.31
N VAL A 552 -17.17 16.75 -16.71
CA VAL A 552 -18.13 17.26 -15.74
C VAL A 552 -17.59 17.07 -14.34
N ARG A 553 -17.70 18.10 -13.50
CA ARG A 553 -17.45 18.06 -12.07
C ARG A 553 -18.62 18.73 -11.34
N VAL A 554 -18.94 18.26 -10.14
CA VAL A 554 -20.08 18.78 -9.37
C VAL A 554 -19.67 19.09 -7.94
N ASP A 555 -19.89 20.32 -7.53
CA ASP A 555 -19.81 20.71 -6.13
C ASP A 555 -21.17 20.48 -5.46
N LEU A 556 -21.20 19.57 -4.49
CA LEU A 556 -22.36 19.33 -3.64
C LEU A 556 -22.32 20.29 -2.45
N ASP A 557 -23.41 21.03 -2.21
CA ASP A 557 -23.52 21.90 -1.03
C ASP A 557 -23.44 21.08 0.25
N ARG A 558 -22.53 21.42 1.15
CA ARG A 558 -22.23 20.63 2.36
C ARG A 558 -23.28 20.77 3.47
N GLU A 559 -24.20 21.70 3.36
CA GLU A 559 -25.36 21.80 4.25
C GLU A 559 -26.44 20.79 3.83
N ASP A 560 -26.63 20.64 2.51
CA ASP A 560 -27.64 19.78 1.94
C ASP A 560 -27.17 18.34 1.78
N PHE A 561 -25.86 18.12 1.50
CA PHE A 561 -25.27 16.79 1.29
C PHE A 561 -24.16 16.51 2.28
N LYS A 562 -24.15 15.29 2.81
CA LYS A 562 -23.02 14.74 3.56
C LYS A 562 -22.37 13.61 2.80
N ILE A 563 -21.06 13.64 2.68
CA ILE A 563 -20.32 12.54 2.08
C ILE A 563 -20.21 11.39 3.06
N ALA A 564 -20.60 10.21 2.62
CA ALA A 564 -20.69 8.98 3.40
C ALA A 564 -20.05 7.79 2.66
N ASP A 565 -20.15 6.60 3.23
CA ASP A 565 -19.69 5.34 2.65
C ASP A 565 -18.27 5.44 2.06
N ARG A 566 -17.32 5.85 2.91
CA ARG A 566 -15.91 5.98 2.49
C ARG A 566 -15.74 6.80 1.21
N LYS A 567 -16.44 7.93 1.11
CA LYS A 567 -16.39 8.86 -0.03
C LYS A 567 -17.10 8.36 -1.30
N CYS A 568 -17.95 7.35 -1.16
CA CYS A 568 -18.64 6.71 -2.30
C CYS A 568 -20.12 7.05 -2.37
N ARG A 569 -20.67 7.87 -1.48
CA ARG A 569 -22.08 8.20 -1.45
C ARG A 569 -22.31 9.63 -0.94
N ALA A 570 -23.28 10.32 -1.53
CA ALA A 570 -23.78 11.61 -1.06
C ALA A 570 -25.12 11.42 -0.35
N ASP A 571 -25.20 11.70 0.93
CA ASP A 571 -26.43 11.61 1.72
C ASP A 571 -27.17 12.95 1.70
N LEU A 572 -28.23 13.06 0.94
CA LEU A 572 -29.11 14.23 0.91
C LEU A 572 -29.89 14.33 2.21
N GLN A 573 -29.68 15.41 2.95
CA GLN A 573 -30.28 15.63 4.29
C GLN A 573 -31.67 16.29 4.21
N THR A 574 -31.97 16.91 3.10
CA THR A 574 -33.16 17.72 2.81
C THR A 574 -34.00 17.07 1.70
N GLU A 575 -35.11 17.68 1.30
CA GLU A 575 -35.89 17.20 0.16
C GLU A 575 -35.26 17.53 -1.19
N ARG A 576 -34.46 18.60 -1.23
CA ARG A 576 -33.76 19.07 -2.43
C ARG A 576 -32.34 19.48 -2.04
N GLY A 577 -31.40 19.35 -2.94
CA GLY A 577 -30.00 19.69 -2.68
C GLY A 577 -29.44 20.71 -3.68
N ARG A 578 -28.79 21.72 -3.16
CA ARG A 578 -28.05 22.72 -3.96
C ARG A 578 -26.77 22.08 -4.50
N MET A 579 -26.50 22.35 -5.77
CA MET A 579 -25.30 21.87 -6.45
C MET A 579 -24.78 22.94 -7.40
N LYS A 580 -23.49 22.90 -7.68
CA LYS A 580 -22.88 23.67 -8.75
C LYS A 580 -22.23 22.75 -9.76
N LEU A 581 -22.74 22.82 -11.00
CA LEU A 581 -22.14 22.08 -12.11
C LEU A 581 -21.00 22.87 -12.71
N HIS A 582 -19.91 22.19 -12.99
CA HIS A 582 -18.74 22.69 -13.70
C HIS A 582 -18.53 21.82 -14.93
N VAL A 583 -18.60 22.41 -16.11
CA VAL A 583 -18.34 21.70 -17.36
C VAL A 583 -17.07 22.27 -17.97
N TRP A 584 -16.05 21.46 -18.00
CA TRP A 584 -14.71 21.79 -18.48
C TRP A 584 -14.51 21.34 -19.91
N ASN A 585 -13.95 22.20 -20.75
CA ASN A 585 -13.50 21.88 -22.09
C ASN A 585 -11.96 21.92 -22.13
N LEU A 586 -11.34 20.76 -22.24
CA LEU A 586 -9.89 20.58 -22.32
C LEU A 586 -9.41 20.49 -23.81
N ASP A 587 -10.19 21.01 -24.74
CA ASP A 587 -9.85 21.13 -26.16
C ASP A 587 -9.47 22.58 -26.49
N GLU A 588 -8.63 22.76 -27.50
CA GLU A 588 -8.21 24.07 -28.03
C GLU A 588 -9.32 24.77 -28.86
N LYS A 589 -10.45 24.11 -29.06
CA LYS A 589 -11.63 24.65 -29.76
C LYS A 589 -12.81 24.78 -28.81
N SER A 590 -13.60 25.83 -28.98
CA SER A 590 -14.90 25.93 -28.30
C SER A 590 -15.83 24.81 -28.75
N LYS A 591 -16.77 24.40 -27.88
CA LYS A 591 -17.70 23.32 -28.13
C LYS A 591 -19.11 23.68 -27.70
N ARG A 592 -20.10 23.19 -28.44
CA ARG A 592 -21.52 23.33 -28.10
C ARG A 592 -22.16 21.97 -27.88
N GLY A 593 -23.05 21.90 -26.92
CA GLY A 593 -23.74 20.66 -26.61
C GLY A 593 -24.77 20.78 -25.52
N ARG A 594 -25.22 19.61 -25.06
CA ARG A 594 -26.23 19.50 -24.00
C ARG A 594 -25.85 18.44 -23.01
N LEU A 595 -26.23 18.65 -21.74
CA LEU A 595 -26.15 17.64 -20.71
C LEU A 595 -27.47 16.84 -20.64
N VAL A 596 -27.31 15.57 -20.22
CA VAL A 596 -28.42 14.63 -19.95
C VAL A 596 -28.25 14.12 -18.53
N VAL A 597 -29.36 14.09 -17.80
CA VAL A 597 -29.38 13.70 -16.39
C VAL A 597 -30.22 12.44 -16.21
N ALA A 598 -29.77 11.51 -15.43
CA ALA A 598 -30.52 10.35 -14.98
C ALA A 598 -30.39 10.17 -13.45
N GLY A 599 -31.36 9.49 -12.84
CA GLY A 599 -31.36 9.24 -11.39
C GLY A 599 -31.90 10.38 -10.53
N GLY A 600 -32.37 11.46 -11.16
CA GLY A 600 -32.97 12.63 -10.50
C GLY A 600 -33.27 13.71 -11.50
N VAL A 601 -33.73 14.85 -10.99
CA VAL A 601 -34.02 16.06 -11.78
C VAL A 601 -33.06 17.16 -11.32
N LEU A 602 -32.44 17.86 -12.26
CA LEU A 602 -31.67 19.07 -12.00
C LEU A 602 -32.42 20.29 -12.49
N GLU A 603 -33.02 21.03 -11.55
CA GLU A 603 -33.68 22.30 -11.85
C GLU A 603 -32.63 23.39 -12.09
N GLY A 604 -32.85 24.22 -13.09
CA GLY A 604 -31.90 25.27 -13.48
C GLY A 604 -30.85 24.82 -14.49
N LEU A 605 -30.92 23.59 -14.99
CA LEU A 605 -29.99 23.07 -16.00
C LEU A 605 -30.23 23.79 -17.33
N PRO A 606 -29.21 24.43 -17.96
CA PRO A 606 -29.34 25.02 -19.30
C PRO A 606 -29.68 23.99 -20.36
N ALA A 607 -30.56 24.36 -21.33
CA ALA A 607 -30.87 23.49 -22.45
C ALA A 607 -29.67 23.25 -23.39
N GLU A 608 -28.81 24.24 -23.51
CA GLU A 608 -27.56 24.19 -24.29
C GLU A 608 -26.39 24.80 -23.51
N TRP A 609 -25.21 24.30 -23.81
CA TRP A 609 -23.94 24.74 -23.26
C TRP A 609 -23.02 25.18 -24.39
N GLU A 610 -22.41 26.33 -24.21
CA GLU A 610 -21.30 26.79 -25.05
C GLU A 610 -20.04 26.90 -24.21
N LEU A 611 -19.09 26.05 -24.48
CA LEU A 611 -17.86 25.92 -23.69
C LEU A 611 -16.71 26.61 -24.43
N PRO A 612 -16.02 27.55 -23.78
CA PRO A 612 -14.82 28.14 -24.36
C PRO A 612 -13.70 27.10 -24.53
N ALA A 613 -12.80 27.32 -25.45
CA ALA A 613 -11.58 26.53 -25.57
C ALA A 613 -10.76 26.62 -24.29
N MET A 614 -10.24 25.51 -23.83
CA MET A 614 -9.40 25.44 -22.61
C MET A 614 -10.01 26.22 -21.46
N GLY A 615 -11.31 25.99 -21.17
CA GLY A 615 -12.06 26.76 -20.22
C GLY A 615 -13.21 26.02 -19.57
N GLU A 616 -13.96 26.74 -18.76
CA GLU A 616 -15.06 26.24 -17.92
C GLU A 616 -16.30 27.10 -18.08
N VAL A 617 -17.45 26.46 -17.97
CA VAL A 617 -18.73 27.12 -17.69
C VAL A 617 -19.35 26.44 -16.47
N SER A 618 -19.74 27.24 -15.48
CA SER A 618 -20.44 26.73 -14.29
C SER A 618 -21.83 27.27 -14.13
N LYS A 619 -22.72 26.48 -13.51
CA LYS A 619 -24.13 26.82 -13.23
C LYS A 619 -24.55 26.25 -11.88
N ASP A 620 -25.26 27.08 -11.11
CA ASP A 620 -25.95 26.64 -9.92
C ASP A 620 -27.23 25.93 -10.34
N VAL A 621 -27.49 24.75 -9.79
CA VAL A 621 -28.65 23.90 -10.03
C VAL A 621 -29.19 23.35 -8.72
N SER A 622 -30.41 22.88 -8.71
CA SER A 622 -30.97 22.19 -7.55
C SER A 622 -31.35 20.76 -7.93
N PHE A 623 -30.84 19.80 -7.19
CA PHE A 623 -31.21 18.39 -7.33
C PHE A 623 -32.52 18.11 -6.61
N ALA A 624 -33.41 17.43 -7.30
CA ALA A 624 -34.63 16.87 -6.73
C ALA A 624 -34.68 15.36 -7.07
N PRO A 625 -34.95 14.49 -6.08
CA PRO A 625 -35.15 13.08 -6.33
C PRO A 625 -36.43 12.84 -7.14
N LEU A 626 -36.45 11.74 -7.91
CA LEU A 626 -37.63 11.30 -8.61
C LEU A 626 -38.77 11.01 -7.63
N GLU A 627 -39.97 11.45 -7.95
CA GLU A 627 -41.18 11.15 -7.16
C GLU A 627 -41.41 9.63 -7.16
N GLY A 628 -41.69 9.04 -5.98
CA GLY A 628 -41.82 7.60 -5.84
C GLY A 628 -40.57 6.76 -6.11
N GLY A 629 -39.42 7.38 -6.40
CA GLY A 629 -38.16 6.69 -6.65
C GLY A 629 -37.54 6.06 -5.39
N PRO A 630 -36.54 5.20 -5.57
CA PRO A 630 -35.86 4.53 -4.46
C PRO A 630 -35.14 5.52 -3.55
N TYR A 631 -34.88 5.12 -2.31
CA TYR A 631 -34.11 5.97 -1.38
C TYR A 631 -32.63 6.13 -1.78
N VAL A 632 -32.08 5.19 -2.54
CA VAL A 632 -30.73 5.30 -3.13
C VAL A 632 -30.87 5.33 -4.63
N SER A 633 -30.31 6.37 -5.26
CA SER A 633 -30.30 6.52 -6.71
C SER A 633 -28.90 6.90 -7.18
N GLU A 634 -28.47 6.43 -8.34
CA GLU A 634 -27.26 6.93 -8.98
C GLU A 634 -27.60 8.16 -9.82
N LEU A 635 -27.20 9.33 -9.34
CA LEU A 635 -27.24 10.53 -10.15
C LEU A 635 -26.16 10.44 -11.23
N ARG A 636 -26.56 10.46 -12.48
CA ARG A 636 -25.67 10.40 -13.65
C ARG A 636 -25.84 11.67 -14.47
N ILE A 637 -24.72 12.31 -14.78
CA ILE A 637 -24.68 13.51 -15.62
C ILE A 637 -23.71 13.23 -16.77
N GLY A 638 -24.26 12.99 -17.93
CA GLY A 638 -23.56 12.81 -19.20
C GLY A 638 -24.01 13.85 -20.20
N GLY A 639 -23.83 13.58 -21.49
CA GLY A 639 -24.32 14.48 -22.55
C GLY A 639 -23.66 14.23 -23.88
N GLU A 640 -23.89 15.20 -24.77
CA GLU A 640 -23.38 15.17 -26.13
C GLU A 640 -22.90 16.57 -26.52
N PHE A 641 -21.66 16.64 -27.01
CA PHE A 641 -21.04 17.85 -27.51
C PHE A 641 -20.52 17.61 -28.95
N GLU A 642 -20.85 18.51 -29.87
CA GLU A 642 -20.50 18.38 -31.30
C GLU A 642 -20.85 16.99 -31.87
N GLY A 643 -22.01 16.41 -31.46
CA GLY A 643 -22.49 15.12 -31.91
C GLY A 643 -21.75 13.90 -31.29
N ARG A 644 -20.94 14.11 -30.26
CA ARG A 644 -20.17 13.06 -29.58
C ARG A 644 -20.56 12.96 -28.10
N ARG A 645 -20.70 11.74 -27.61
CA ARG A 645 -20.95 11.46 -26.19
C ARG A 645 -19.77 11.91 -25.35
N ILE A 646 -20.04 12.30 -24.11
CA ILE A 646 -19.01 12.59 -23.11
C ILE A 646 -18.98 11.53 -22.01
N SER A 647 -17.91 11.49 -21.24
CA SER A 647 -17.81 10.66 -20.04
C SER A 647 -18.80 11.14 -18.98
N GLU A 648 -19.53 10.22 -18.39
CA GLU A 648 -20.46 10.53 -17.31
C GLU A 648 -19.73 10.94 -16.02
N TRP A 649 -20.39 11.80 -15.26
CA TRP A 649 -20.16 11.99 -13.84
C TRP A 649 -21.23 11.20 -13.08
N VAL A 650 -20.83 10.37 -12.12
CA VAL A 650 -21.71 9.44 -11.42
C VAL A 650 -21.49 9.53 -9.92
N ALA A 651 -22.57 9.75 -9.17
CA ALA A 651 -22.57 9.70 -7.72
C ALA A 651 -23.82 9.00 -7.19
N PRO A 652 -23.69 7.99 -6.32
CA PRO A 652 -24.83 7.49 -5.57
C PRO A 652 -25.34 8.55 -4.59
N VAL A 653 -26.64 8.84 -4.65
CA VAL A 653 -27.33 9.77 -3.75
C VAL A 653 -28.32 9.00 -2.90
N TYR A 654 -28.15 9.09 -1.58
CA TYR A 654 -29.09 8.54 -0.62
C TYR A 654 -29.99 9.65 -0.08
N MET A 655 -31.29 9.48 -0.25
CA MET A 655 -32.34 10.42 0.15
C MET A 655 -32.59 10.31 1.66
N ARG A 656 -31.57 10.60 2.47
CA ARG A 656 -31.57 10.37 3.90
C ARG A 656 -32.67 11.14 4.63
N GLY A 657 -32.90 12.39 4.28
CA GLY A 657 -33.96 13.21 4.88
C GLY A 657 -35.34 12.57 4.67
N ARG A 658 -35.65 12.17 3.43
CA ARG A 658 -36.89 11.47 3.07
C ARG A 658 -37.01 10.11 3.78
N PHE A 659 -35.93 9.31 3.82
CA PHE A 659 -35.92 8.04 4.53
C PHE A 659 -36.20 8.21 6.01
N LEU A 660 -35.49 9.12 6.69
CA LEU A 660 -35.65 9.35 8.13
C LEU A 660 -37.02 9.88 8.53
N ALA A 661 -37.70 10.61 7.62
CA ALA A 661 -39.05 11.10 7.83
C ALA A 661 -40.12 9.99 7.78
N SER A 662 -39.84 8.88 7.08
CA SER A 662 -40.80 7.79 6.82
C SER A 662 -40.40 6.42 7.41
N CYS A 663 -39.19 6.27 7.97
CA CYS A 663 -38.70 4.98 8.47
C CYS A 663 -39.34 4.59 9.80
N HIS A 664 -39.51 3.29 9.99
CA HIS A 664 -39.82 2.69 11.28
C HIS A 664 -38.52 2.49 12.07
N ARG A 665 -38.56 2.80 13.38
CA ARG A 665 -37.45 2.63 14.32
C ARG A 665 -37.75 1.48 15.25
N ILE A 666 -36.89 0.46 15.28
CA ILE A 666 -37.03 -0.75 16.07
C ILE A 666 -35.85 -0.81 17.05
N PRO A 667 -36.06 -0.51 18.34
CA PRO A 667 -35.00 -0.57 19.34
C PRO A 667 -34.45 -2.00 19.48
N LEU A 668 -33.15 -2.11 19.68
CA LEU A 668 -32.51 -3.38 20.10
C LEU A 668 -32.35 -3.41 21.60
N SER A 669 -32.34 -4.63 22.18
CA SER A 669 -32.13 -4.85 23.61
C SER A 669 -30.67 -4.63 24.08
N SER A 670 -29.89 -3.96 23.28
CA SER A 670 -28.48 -3.57 23.56
C SER A 670 -28.33 -2.56 24.72
N ASN A 671 -29.41 -1.90 25.13
CA ASN A 671 -29.40 -1.02 26.31
C ASN A 671 -29.41 -1.80 27.63
N GLU A 672 -29.62 -3.11 27.59
CA GLU A 672 -29.50 -3.98 28.74
C GLU A 672 -28.05 -4.43 28.94
N THR A 673 -27.47 -4.06 30.07
CA THR A 673 -26.03 -4.33 30.36
C THR A 673 -25.68 -5.81 30.33
N ALA A 674 -26.62 -6.69 30.69
CA ALA A 674 -26.44 -8.15 30.70
C ALA A 674 -26.22 -8.75 29.28
N ASN A 675 -26.63 -8.04 28.25
CA ASN A 675 -26.53 -8.51 26.86
C ASN A 675 -25.15 -8.25 26.21
N TRP A 676 -24.27 -7.56 26.97
CA TRP A 676 -22.92 -7.31 26.51
C TRP A 676 -21.91 -8.26 27.13
N THR A 677 -21.10 -8.89 26.31
CA THR A 677 -20.07 -9.82 26.74
C THR A 677 -18.68 -9.24 26.46
N ARG A 678 -17.74 -9.64 27.30
CA ARG A 678 -16.33 -9.32 27.10
C ARG A 678 -15.70 -10.27 26.09
N ASN A 679 -14.89 -9.71 25.20
CA ASN A 679 -14.05 -10.48 24.27
C ASN A 679 -12.78 -9.67 23.98
N ASP A 680 -11.85 -9.63 24.96
CA ASP A 680 -10.66 -8.79 24.90
C ASP A 680 -9.60 -9.23 25.93
N SER A 681 -8.48 -8.55 25.94
CA SER A 681 -7.35 -8.70 26.86
C SER A 681 -7.28 -7.60 27.93
N ALA A 682 -8.32 -6.77 28.10
CA ALA A 682 -8.32 -5.73 29.12
C ALA A 682 -8.27 -6.33 30.53
N ASP A 683 -7.52 -5.68 31.43
CA ASP A 683 -7.38 -6.14 32.82
C ASP A 683 -8.68 -5.96 33.59
N ASN A 684 -9.35 -4.81 33.39
CA ASN A 684 -10.62 -4.51 34.04
C ASN A 684 -11.64 -4.02 33.01
N PHE A 685 -12.83 -4.57 33.12
CA PHE A 685 -14.01 -4.24 32.33
C PHE A 685 -15.24 -4.13 33.17
N SER A 686 -15.99 -3.07 33.00
CA SER A 686 -17.34 -2.97 33.59
C SER A 686 -18.33 -2.42 32.57
N VAL A 687 -19.56 -2.87 32.68
CA VAL A 687 -20.70 -2.37 31.93
C VAL A 687 -21.77 -1.98 32.95
N VAL A 688 -22.23 -0.74 32.90
CA VAL A 688 -23.24 -0.23 33.82
C VAL A 688 -24.29 0.59 33.04
N SER A 689 -25.47 0.69 33.59
CA SER A 689 -26.50 1.60 33.06
C SER A 689 -26.11 3.03 33.37
N GLY A 690 -26.07 3.87 32.38
CA GLY A 690 -25.80 5.29 32.50
C GLY A 690 -27.06 6.06 32.93
N LYS A 691 -26.90 7.32 33.29
CA LYS A 691 -27.97 8.21 33.79
C LYS A 691 -28.92 8.67 32.67
N GLU A 692 -28.51 8.60 31.41
CA GLU A 692 -29.26 9.10 30.26
C GLU A 692 -29.94 7.96 29.48
N GLY A 693 -30.14 6.79 30.10
CA GLY A 693 -30.65 5.59 29.42
C GLY A 693 -29.61 4.93 28.52
N ASP A 694 -28.35 5.22 28.74
CA ASP A 694 -27.21 4.68 28.04
C ASP A 694 -26.59 3.47 28.72
N VAL A 695 -25.81 2.71 27.96
CA VAL A 695 -24.92 1.68 28.49
C VAL A 695 -23.51 2.26 28.47
N MET A 696 -22.92 2.35 29.65
CA MET A 696 -21.59 2.89 29.85
C MET A 696 -20.57 1.78 30.06
N PHE A 697 -19.55 1.79 29.26
CA PHE A 697 -18.40 0.88 29.29
C PHE A 697 -17.21 1.58 29.91
N THR A 698 -16.62 0.96 30.95
CA THR A 698 -15.34 1.39 31.50
C THR A 698 -14.35 0.28 31.34
N VAL A 699 -13.18 0.59 30.80
CA VAL A 699 -12.11 -0.36 30.57
C VAL A 699 -10.79 0.21 31.03
N SER A 700 -9.93 -0.63 31.61
CA SER A 700 -8.57 -0.25 32.00
C SER A 700 -7.56 -1.37 31.74
N TRP A 701 -6.31 -0.98 31.53
CA TRP A 701 -5.17 -1.87 31.28
C TRP A 701 -4.05 -1.59 32.28
N LEU A 702 -3.44 -2.63 32.79
CA LEU A 702 -2.27 -2.56 33.68
C LEU A 702 -0.95 -2.55 32.92
N SER A 703 -0.93 -3.10 31.71
CA SER A 703 0.26 -3.17 30.84
C SER A 703 0.11 -2.31 29.60
N GLU A 704 1.23 -1.97 28.94
CA GLU A 704 1.24 -1.26 27.67
C GLU A 704 1.08 -2.17 26.44
N LYS A 705 0.90 -3.48 26.67
CA LYS A 705 0.64 -4.44 25.59
C LYS A 705 -0.74 -4.20 25.02
N ASP A 706 -0.99 -4.79 23.87
CA ASP A 706 -2.19 -4.63 23.06
C ASP A 706 -3.44 -4.14 23.82
N ARG A 707 -3.88 -2.91 23.51
CA ARG A 707 -4.94 -2.19 24.23
C ARG A 707 -6.28 -2.27 23.53
N TRP A 708 -6.46 -3.21 22.64
CA TRP A 708 -7.73 -3.42 21.99
C TRP A 708 -8.75 -3.99 22.97
N PHE A 709 -9.94 -3.47 22.88
CA PHE A 709 -11.07 -3.79 23.72
C PHE A 709 -12.31 -4.00 22.86
N TYR A 710 -13.05 -5.07 23.09
CA TYR A 710 -14.12 -5.54 22.21
C TYR A 710 -15.39 -5.95 22.95
N PRO A 711 -16.19 -5.02 23.54
CA PRO A 711 -17.52 -5.38 24.02
C PRO A 711 -18.37 -5.88 22.86
N THR A 712 -19.00 -7.03 23.08
CA THR A 712 -19.74 -7.75 22.05
C THR A 712 -21.20 -7.92 22.49
N TYR A 713 -22.10 -7.49 21.62
CA TYR A 713 -23.54 -7.70 21.73
C TYR A 713 -23.96 -8.80 20.78
N ARG A 714 -24.62 -9.87 21.32
CA ARG A 714 -25.18 -10.94 20.51
C ARG A 714 -26.66 -10.70 20.26
N LEU A 715 -27.08 -10.67 19.01
CA LEU A 715 -28.46 -10.51 18.60
C LEU A 715 -29.28 -11.73 19.03
N SER A 716 -30.44 -11.49 19.65
CA SER A 716 -31.44 -12.51 19.87
C SER A 716 -31.99 -13.08 18.55
N PRO A 717 -32.61 -14.26 18.53
CA PRO A 717 -33.19 -14.81 17.28
C PRO A 717 -34.15 -13.84 16.58
N LYS A 718 -35.01 -13.14 17.35
CA LYS A 718 -35.91 -12.13 16.79
C LYS A 718 -35.17 -10.93 16.18
N GLU A 719 -34.11 -10.48 16.82
CA GLU A 719 -33.32 -9.37 16.31
C GLU A 719 -32.51 -9.74 15.04
N ARG A 720 -32.09 -11.00 14.93
CA ARG A 720 -31.47 -11.53 13.69
C ARG A 720 -32.44 -11.50 12.51
N GLU A 721 -33.70 -11.83 12.73
CA GLU A 721 -34.74 -11.72 11.69
C GLU A 721 -34.97 -10.24 11.29
N LEU A 722 -35.00 -9.34 12.26
CA LEU A 722 -35.19 -7.91 12.02
C LEU A 722 -34.00 -7.29 11.27
N ILE A 723 -32.78 -7.55 11.69
CA ILE A 723 -31.57 -6.97 11.04
C ILE A 723 -31.37 -7.51 9.62
N ALA A 724 -31.84 -8.72 9.35
CA ALA A 724 -31.76 -9.30 8.00
C ALA A 724 -32.52 -8.47 6.95
N THR A 725 -33.54 -7.72 7.36
CA THR A 725 -34.40 -6.91 6.46
C THR A 725 -34.31 -5.41 6.71
N ALA A 726 -33.66 -4.97 7.78
CA ALA A 726 -33.51 -3.57 8.14
C ALA A 726 -32.58 -2.82 7.16
N ASP A 727 -32.88 -1.58 6.85
CA ASP A 727 -32.07 -0.77 5.94
C ASP A 727 -30.80 -0.26 6.59
N SER A 728 -30.88 0.19 7.87
CA SER A 728 -29.72 0.66 8.60
C SER A 728 -29.78 0.37 10.10
N LEU A 729 -28.60 0.37 10.73
CA LEU A 729 -28.42 0.36 12.18
C LEU A 729 -28.02 1.76 12.63
N GLU A 730 -28.75 2.35 13.55
CA GLU A 730 -28.47 3.67 14.12
C GLU A 730 -28.16 3.54 15.61
N PHE A 731 -27.19 4.33 16.09
CA PHE A 731 -26.89 4.45 17.52
C PHE A 731 -26.28 5.82 17.83
N GLU A 732 -26.32 6.21 19.08
CA GLU A 732 -25.60 7.36 19.58
C GLU A 732 -24.44 6.91 20.46
N VAL A 733 -23.29 7.56 20.31
CA VAL A 733 -22.07 7.24 21.02
C VAL A 733 -21.41 8.48 21.57
N ARG A 734 -20.78 8.35 22.76
CA ARG A 734 -20.00 9.39 23.41
C ARG A 734 -18.79 8.77 24.09
N THR A 735 -17.67 9.48 24.14
CA THR A 735 -16.50 9.12 24.94
C THR A 735 -16.21 10.20 26.00
N ASP A 736 -15.47 9.83 27.05
CA ASP A 736 -15.03 10.73 28.11
C ASP A 736 -13.75 11.50 27.75
N GLN A 737 -13.16 11.29 26.59
CA GLN A 737 -11.90 11.89 26.20
C GLN A 737 -12.09 13.28 25.59
N ASP A 738 -11.44 14.29 26.15
CA ASP A 738 -11.49 15.67 25.68
C ASP A 738 -10.62 15.97 24.48
N LYS A 739 -9.67 15.10 24.15
CA LYS A 739 -8.75 15.28 23.03
C LYS A 739 -8.55 13.98 22.27
N VAL A 740 -8.83 14.01 20.97
CA VAL A 740 -8.32 13.05 20.02
C VAL A 740 -6.90 13.48 19.67
N GLU A 741 -5.90 12.79 20.19
CA GLU A 741 -4.57 12.90 19.62
C GLU A 741 -4.59 12.28 18.22
N ASN A 742 -3.89 12.89 17.27
CA ASN A 742 -3.94 12.57 15.82
C ASN A 742 -3.67 11.11 15.45
N ASP A 743 -3.14 10.29 16.35
CA ASP A 743 -2.90 8.86 16.14
C ASP A 743 -3.96 7.96 16.75
N PHE A 744 -4.99 8.52 17.36
CA PHE A 744 -6.09 7.74 17.91
C PHE A 744 -7.06 7.38 16.80
N LYS A 745 -6.74 6.36 16.04
CA LYS A 745 -7.67 5.76 15.09
C LYS A 745 -8.61 4.85 15.84
N CYS A 746 -9.88 5.26 15.85
CA CYS A 746 -10.93 4.32 15.66
C CYS A 746 -11.52 3.71 16.90
N GLN A 747 -12.71 4.10 17.10
CA GLN A 747 -13.74 3.11 17.42
C GLN A 747 -14.06 2.37 16.11
N LEU A 748 -14.06 1.05 16.18
CA LEU A 748 -14.45 0.19 15.07
C LEU A 748 -15.76 -0.48 15.45
N VAL A 749 -16.74 -0.47 14.57
CA VAL A 749 -17.91 -1.35 14.70
C VAL A 749 -17.67 -2.56 13.82
N TYR A 750 -17.74 -3.72 14.42
CA TYR A 750 -17.71 -4.99 13.71
C TYR A 750 -19.13 -5.55 13.62
N ILE A 751 -19.56 -5.85 12.42
CA ILE A 751 -20.75 -6.65 12.16
C ILE A 751 -20.32 -8.11 12.15
N LEU A 752 -20.85 -8.88 13.08
CA LEU A 752 -20.50 -10.29 13.26
C LEU A 752 -21.43 -11.17 12.42
N TYR A 753 -20.86 -12.10 11.68
CA TYR A 753 -21.56 -13.09 10.89
C TYR A 753 -21.50 -14.48 11.54
N GLU A 754 -22.36 -15.37 11.09
CA GLU A 754 -22.43 -16.73 11.62
C GLU A 754 -21.25 -17.60 11.18
N HIS A 755 -20.80 -17.44 9.94
CA HIS A 755 -19.80 -18.30 9.30
C HIS A 755 -18.57 -17.58 8.78
N SER A 756 -18.63 -16.29 8.50
CA SER A 756 -17.52 -15.54 7.93
C SER A 756 -16.93 -14.48 8.87
N ASP A 757 -15.77 -13.97 8.49
CA ASP A 757 -15.08 -12.91 9.24
C ASP A 757 -15.94 -11.66 9.40
N PRO A 758 -15.81 -10.94 10.52
CA PRO A 758 -16.55 -9.69 10.75
C PRO A 758 -16.31 -8.64 9.68
N ALA A 759 -17.35 -7.93 9.27
CA ALA A 759 -17.18 -6.68 8.55
C ALA A 759 -16.79 -5.57 9.53
N THR A 760 -15.77 -4.79 9.17
CA THR A 760 -15.25 -3.72 10.02
C THR A 760 -15.66 -2.36 9.47
N ILE A 761 -16.31 -1.54 10.30
CA ILE A 761 -16.69 -0.17 9.98
C ILE A 761 -15.91 0.76 10.89
N VAL A 762 -15.12 1.62 10.26
CA VAL A 762 -14.29 2.60 10.97
C VAL A 762 -15.09 3.89 11.14
N TYR A 763 -15.15 4.43 12.35
CA TYR A 763 -15.65 5.76 12.60
C TYR A 763 -14.79 6.48 13.65
N GLN A 764 -14.78 7.80 13.57
CA GLN A 764 -14.06 8.61 14.55
C GLN A 764 -14.93 8.75 15.82
N ALA A 765 -14.33 8.51 16.97
CA ALA A 765 -15.02 8.67 18.23
C ALA A 765 -15.40 10.15 18.46
N PRO A 766 -16.65 10.45 18.87
CA PRO A 766 -17.04 11.78 19.28
C PRO A 766 -16.41 12.14 20.62
N LEU A 767 -15.99 13.38 20.74
CA LEU A 767 -15.38 13.92 21.95
C LEU A 767 -16.45 14.49 22.87
N ALA A 768 -16.56 13.96 24.08
CA ALA A 768 -17.36 14.50 25.20
C ALA A 768 -18.81 14.92 24.88
N LYS A 769 -19.32 14.59 23.69
CA LYS A 769 -20.68 14.89 23.25
C LYS A 769 -21.30 13.68 22.56
N TRP A 770 -22.61 13.58 22.67
CA TRP A 770 -23.35 12.55 21.92
C TRP A 770 -23.32 12.83 20.42
N GLU A 771 -22.93 11.82 19.67
CA GLU A 771 -23.02 11.85 18.20
C GLU A 771 -23.76 10.62 17.70
N ARG A 772 -24.65 10.88 16.75
CA ARG A 772 -25.40 9.84 16.06
C ARG A 772 -24.56 9.24 14.94
N ARG A 773 -24.59 7.90 14.90
CA ARG A 773 -23.95 7.09 13.84
C ARG A 773 -25.00 6.21 13.18
N SER A 774 -24.86 6.02 11.89
CA SER A 774 -25.70 5.14 11.10
C SER A 774 -24.83 4.24 10.24
N ILE A 775 -25.20 2.98 10.18
CA ILE A 775 -24.55 1.95 9.39
C ILE A 775 -25.58 1.38 8.43
N GLU A 776 -25.33 1.51 7.14
CA GLU A 776 -26.16 0.92 6.11
C GLU A 776 -25.95 -0.60 6.08
N LEU A 777 -27.04 -1.35 6.17
CA LEU A 777 -26.96 -2.81 6.28
C LEU A 777 -27.02 -3.51 4.93
N ALA A 778 -27.54 -2.85 3.89
CA ALA A 778 -27.67 -3.44 2.55
C ALA A 778 -26.31 -3.95 2.01
N ASP A 779 -25.26 -3.13 2.13
CA ASP A 779 -23.91 -3.45 1.64
C ASP A 779 -23.16 -4.46 2.52
N LEU A 780 -23.72 -4.76 3.70
CA LEU A 780 -23.13 -5.68 4.68
C LEU A 780 -23.79 -7.06 4.65
N ARG A 781 -24.88 -7.23 3.92
CA ARG A 781 -25.53 -8.54 3.78
C ARG A 781 -24.70 -9.47 2.93
N ARG A 782 -24.52 -10.68 3.41
CA ARG A 782 -23.82 -11.76 2.72
C ARG A 782 -24.81 -12.88 2.41
N PRO A 783 -24.93 -13.32 1.14
CA PRO A 783 -25.81 -14.43 0.80
C PRO A 783 -25.46 -15.68 1.60
N GLY A 784 -26.44 -16.22 2.33
CA GLY A 784 -26.28 -17.44 3.12
C GLY A 784 -25.52 -17.28 4.44
N ASP A 785 -25.20 -16.05 4.86
CA ASP A 785 -24.49 -15.79 6.10
C ASP A 785 -25.17 -14.71 6.95
N ALA A 786 -25.77 -15.12 8.06
CA ALA A 786 -26.58 -14.25 8.89
C ALA A 786 -25.74 -13.31 9.76
N ILE A 787 -26.21 -12.07 9.93
CA ILE A 787 -25.66 -11.15 10.93
C ILE A 787 -26.10 -11.62 12.31
N VAL A 788 -25.14 -11.92 13.19
CA VAL A 788 -25.40 -12.51 14.52
C VAL A 788 -25.05 -11.60 15.68
N GLY A 789 -24.43 -10.47 15.44
CA GLY A 789 -24.06 -9.56 16.54
C GLY A 789 -23.31 -8.33 16.10
N LEU A 790 -23.03 -7.49 17.07
CA LEU A 790 -22.29 -6.26 16.97
C LEU A 790 -21.11 -6.30 17.94
N ARG A 791 -19.98 -5.77 17.55
CA ARG A 791 -18.82 -5.63 18.42
C ARG A 791 -18.27 -4.22 18.27
N ILE A 792 -17.93 -3.58 19.38
CA ILE A 792 -17.26 -2.28 19.36
C ILE A 792 -15.79 -2.50 19.67
N GLY A 793 -14.91 -2.11 18.79
CA GLY A 793 -13.47 -2.14 18.97
C GLY A 793 -12.94 -0.77 19.33
N CYS A 794 -12.20 -0.65 20.43
CA CYS A 794 -11.55 0.58 20.87
C CYS A 794 -10.10 0.28 21.23
N ASN A 795 -9.18 1.20 20.89
CA ASN A 795 -7.78 1.11 21.29
C ASN A 795 -7.31 2.48 21.83
N PRO A 796 -7.58 2.81 23.08
CA PRO A 796 -7.20 4.10 23.66
C PRO A 796 -5.70 4.18 23.95
N LYS A 797 -5.12 5.37 23.82
CA LYS A 797 -3.76 5.65 24.24
C LYS A 797 -3.55 5.67 25.75
N GLY A 798 -4.61 5.98 26.50
CA GLY A 798 -4.59 6.01 27.98
C GLY A 798 -4.70 4.62 28.58
N LYS A 799 -4.44 4.52 29.89
CA LYS A 799 -4.65 3.26 30.63
C LYS A 799 -6.13 2.98 30.95
N ARG A 800 -7.02 3.95 30.68
CA ARG A 800 -8.45 3.86 30.96
C ARG A 800 -9.25 4.55 29.86
N LEU A 801 -10.39 4.01 29.51
CA LEU A 801 -11.38 4.59 28.60
C LEU A 801 -12.78 4.41 29.17
N GLU A 802 -13.60 5.45 29.08
CA GLU A 802 -15.05 5.34 29.23
C GLU A 802 -15.73 5.76 27.93
N PHE A 803 -16.71 5.00 27.51
CA PHE A 803 -17.61 5.38 26.44
C PHE A 803 -19.02 4.87 26.69
N SER A 804 -19.99 5.56 26.13
CA SER A 804 -21.40 5.25 26.29
C SER A 804 -22.08 5.10 24.94
N LEU A 805 -23.04 4.16 24.89
CA LEU A 805 -23.94 3.94 23.76
C LEU A 805 -25.38 4.09 24.23
N ARG A 806 -26.23 4.65 23.39
CA ARG A 806 -27.69 4.69 23.58
C ARG A 806 -28.41 4.68 22.23
N ASN A 807 -29.72 4.47 22.30
CA ASN A 807 -30.58 4.52 21.11
C ASN A 807 -30.13 3.61 19.98
N VAL A 808 -29.63 2.41 20.32
CA VAL A 808 -29.25 1.42 19.32
C VAL A 808 -30.53 0.83 18.74
N GLN A 809 -30.76 1.09 17.46
CA GLN A 809 -32.01 0.75 16.81
C GLN A 809 -31.81 0.41 15.32
N LEU A 810 -32.70 -0.42 14.82
CA LEU A 810 -32.81 -0.70 13.42
C LEU A 810 -33.78 0.30 12.77
N LEU A 811 -33.45 0.75 11.58
CA LEU A 811 -34.29 1.60 10.75
C LEU A 811 -34.73 0.78 9.54
N THR A 812 -36.03 0.80 9.28
CA THR A 812 -36.65 0.07 8.17
C THR A 812 -37.54 0.99 7.37
N ALA A 813 -37.45 0.98 6.05
CA ALA A 813 -38.37 1.73 5.19
C ALA A 813 -39.82 1.29 5.44
N SER A 814 -40.73 2.26 5.41
CA SER A 814 -42.16 1.95 5.43
C SER A 814 -42.52 1.18 4.15
N ARG A 815 -43.07 -0.03 4.29
CA ARG A 815 -43.41 -0.91 3.15
C ARG A 815 -44.55 -0.39 2.29
N GLU A 816 -45.21 0.69 2.70
CA GLU A 816 -46.34 1.25 1.94
C GLU A 816 -45.95 1.92 0.62
N ASN A 817 -44.66 2.22 0.41
CA ASN A 817 -44.15 2.91 -0.78
C ASN A 817 -43.26 2.07 -1.72
N VAL A 818 -43.11 0.78 -1.49
CA VAL A 818 -42.36 -0.10 -2.40
C VAL A 818 -43.36 -0.94 -3.19
N LYS A 819 -43.97 -0.34 -4.20
CA LYS A 819 -44.48 -1.14 -5.30
C LYS A 819 -43.30 -1.64 -6.12
N VAL A 820 -42.99 -2.92 -5.93
CA VAL A 820 -42.09 -3.69 -6.74
C VAL A 820 -42.47 -3.56 -8.20
N GLN A 821 -41.61 -3.01 -9.00
CA GLN A 821 -41.53 -3.29 -10.43
C GLN A 821 -40.35 -4.15 -10.71
#